data_d2bf95ac78e59d7646b730493ea17a9f
#
_entry.id   d2bf95ac78e59d7646b730493ea17a9f
#
_cell.length_a   1.000
_cell.length_b   1.000
_cell.length_c   1.000
_cell.angle_alpha   90.00
_cell.angle_beta   90.00
_cell.angle_gamma   90.00
#
_symmetry.space_group_name_H-M   'P 1'
#
loop_
_entity.id
_entity.type
_entity.pdbx_description
1 polymer ?
#
loop_
_entity_poly.entity_id
_entity_poly.type
_entity_poly.pdbx_seq_one_letter_code
_entity_poly.pdbx_strand_id
1 'polypeptide(L)'
;MTVQPPLSSRVKQIIEVDGLRFRDLDGDGQLTPFEDWRLSPAERAADLVSRMSPEEKIGLMVITSRPMGISQRNPEFTSHDGVLDEQHLPIKVDPHTSAGLPFEGTTEMISGLHIRRFIMREEPTGSRIASWLNAMNEVAESSRWGIPVLVAANSKNEAGGFKMGGTDEDQPFTQWPGTLGLAATGSLEVIESFAAHSRAEWRATGLRKGYMYMADVLTDPRWYRGQGTLGEDPEFVSRAIAALVRGFQGEDGPGADGVALTTKHFPGGGARENGTDPHYAEGRFNIYPTPGSLEEYHLPPFQAAIDAGTSSVMPYYAIPSDEKSSTPQGRVSEFEQVGFAFNREILSLLREMGHRGYINSDSGVLSKMAWGVEELTTAERVGRAVMAGTDMFADTNDVASVREAYVKGHFTSERLDESAALLLEELFALGLFENPYVDPEQADAVVQNPQAQAAAEDAHRRSVVLAKNHDGVLPLSEEALAGKRVYVELFATELTVRRLDALRRQLATAHPGIDFTTDHREADVAIVLLRPFIGSYFEYVGIGDLSIGEHSHIDIEKVREIRESVDTLVIGLNTLFPWLLDEIEPLADALLVGFETDYPVMVDAMLGGFAPTGRLPLTFPIDAAAIAVDEDGRCASPNDVPGFAKEQHMDGRPYVYVDADGNRYRLGHGLTYGS
;
A
#
# COMPACT_ATOMS: atom_id res chain seq x y z
N MET A 1 36.97 12.91 9.66
CA MET A 1 37.55 11.78 8.89
C MET A 1 36.42 11.15 8.11
N THR A 2 36.58 11.01 6.82
CA THR A 2 35.59 10.32 5.97
C THR A 2 35.54 8.85 6.38
N VAL A 3 34.36 8.34 6.73
CA VAL A 3 34.19 6.95 7.18
C VAL A 3 33.97 6.07 5.93
N GLN A 4 34.78 5.00 5.82
CA GLN A 4 34.66 4.01 4.75
C GLN A 4 33.27 3.33 4.81
N PRO A 5 32.44 3.41 3.77
CA PRO A 5 31.18 2.66 3.74
C PRO A 5 31.47 1.15 3.62
N PRO A 6 30.52 0.30 4.02
CA PRO A 6 30.56 -1.13 3.70
C PRO A 6 30.65 -1.32 2.18
N LEU A 7 31.65 -2.09 1.72
CA LEU A 7 31.79 -2.44 0.31
C LEU A 7 31.62 -3.93 0.11
N SER A 8 30.85 -4.30 -0.89
CA SER A 8 30.77 -5.69 -1.36
C SER A 8 30.84 -5.75 -2.88
N SER A 9 31.52 -6.77 -3.40
CA SER A 9 31.63 -7.02 -4.83
C SER A 9 31.77 -8.52 -5.06
N ARG A 10 31.12 -9.04 -6.09
CA ARG A 10 31.19 -10.45 -6.48
C ARG A 10 31.79 -10.63 -7.87
N VAL A 11 31.71 -9.62 -8.73
CA VAL A 11 32.14 -9.66 -10.12
C VAL A 11 33.25 -8.64 -10.42
N LYS A 12 33.02 -7.38 -10.05
CA LYS A 12 33.95 -6.28 -10.29
C LYS A 12 35.07 -6.23 -9.23
N GLN A 13 36.18 -5.59 -9.55
CA GLN A 13 37.30 -5.44 -8.62
C GLN A 13 37.05 -4.30 -7.62
N ILE A 14 37.78 -4.34 -6.54
CA ILE A 14 37.89 -3.23 -5.58
C ILE A 14 39.30 -2.65 -5.74
N ILE A 15 39.38 -1.35 -5.99
CA ILE A 15 40.61 -0.57 -6.07
C ILE A 15 40.86 0.21 -4.78
N GLU A 16 42.10 0.56 -4.54
CA GLU A 16 42.50 1.40 -3.40
C GLU A 16 43.12 2.72 -3.91
N VAL A 17 42.57 3.83 -3.45
CA VAL A 17 43.07 5.17 -3.78
C VAL A 17 43.17 5.96 -2.47
N ASP A 18 44.35 6.52 -2.17
CA ASP A 18 44.63 7.31 -0.96
C ASP A 18 44.28 6.59 0.36
N GLY A 19 44.45 5.26 0.41
CA GLY A 19 44.16 4.43 1.57
C GLY A 19 42.66 4.16 1.80
N LEU A 20 41.80 4.50 0.84
CA LEU A 20 40.38 4.21 0.81
C LEU A 20 40.04 3.23 -0.31
N ARG A 21 39.00 2.42 -0.10
CA ARG A 21 38.60 1.37 -1.06
C ARG A 21 37.36 1.83 -1.84
N PHE A 22 37.36 1.49 -3.13
CA PHE A 22 36.26 1.81 -4.08
C PHE A 22 35.98 0.61 -4.98
N ARG A 23 34.75 0.49 -5.47
CA ARG A 23 34.42 -0.50 -6.50
C ARG A 23 34.82 0.06 -7.86
N ASP A 24 35.59 -0.68 -8.64
CA ASP A 24 35.92 -0.39 -10.02
C ASP A 24 34.80 -0.88 -10.93
N LEU A 25 33.75 -0.10 -11.07
CA LEU A 25 32.49 -0.51 -11.68
C LEU A 25 32.53 -0.52 -13.21
N ASP A 26 33.31 0.36 -13.83
CA ASP A 26 33.52 0.34 -15.29
C ASP A 26 34.72 -0.55 -15.71
N GLY A 27 35.52 -0.99 -14.78
CA GLY A 27 36.63 -1.94 -14.98
C GLY A 27 37.87 -1.34 -15.64
N ASP A 28 38.06 -0.01 -15.51
CA ASP A 28 39.20 0.69 -16.10
C ASP A 28 40.44 0.79 -15.16
N GLY A 29 40.29 0.36 -13.91
CA GLY A 29 41.31 0.38 -12.88
C GLY A 29 41.62 1.78 -12.32
N GLN A 30 40.79 2.77 -12.59
CA GLN A 30 40.92 4.13 -12.09
C GLN A 30 39.66 4.53 -11.33
N LEU A 31 39.79 5.45 -10.38
CA LEU A 31 38.63 5.97 -9.66
C LEU A 31 37.97 7.09 -10.49
N THR A 32 36.80 6.79 -11.01
CA THR A 32 35.96 7.80 -11.71
C THR A 32 35.01 8.51 -10.74
N PRO A 33 34.46 9.70 -11.09
CA PRO A 33 33.58 10.43 -10.18
C PRO A 33 32.34 9.64 -9.76
N PHE A 34 31.71 8.84 -10.63
CA PHE A 34 30.51 8.07 -10.23
C PHE A 34 30.83 6.90 -9.28
N GLU A 35 32.08 6.43 -9.22
CA GLU A 35 32.56 5.40 -8.29
C GLU A 35 32.98 6.00 -6.92
N ASP A 36 33.25 7.30 -6.89
CA ASP A 36 33.72 7.97 -5.69
C ASP A 36 32.58 8.25 -4.72
N TRP A 37 32.39 7.36 -3.76
CA TRP A 37 31.35 7.44 -2.71
C TRP A 37 31.50 8.67 -1.79
N ARG A 38 32.56 9.44 -1.89
CA ARG A 38 32.77 10.71 -1.16
C ARG A 38 31.99 11.87 -1.79
N LEU A 39 31.63 11.74 -3.07
CA LEU A 39 30.81 12.73 -3.79
C LEU A 39 29.32 12.51 -3.48
N SER A 40 28.55 13.55 -3.66
CA SER A 40 27.10 13.49 -3.46
C SER A 40 26.43 12.57 -4.49
N PRO A 41 25.28 11.96 -4.16
CA PRO A 41 24.49 11.18 -5.12
C PRO A 41 24.22 11.91 -6.44
N ALA A 42 23.91 13.21 -6.39
CA ALA A 42 23.64 14.02 -7.58
C ALA A 42 24.87 14.21 -8.46
N GLU A 43 26.05 14.48 -7.87
CA GLU A 43 27.32 14.61 -8.63
C GLU A 43 27.69 13.28 -9.32
N ARG A 44 27.54 12.17 -8.61
CA ARG A 44 27.78 10.82 -9.15
C ARG A 44 26.81 10.45 -10.27
N ALA A 45 25.52 10.74 -10.09
CA ALA A 45 24.50 10.52 -11.10
C ALA A 45 24.77 11.34 -12.38
N ALA A 46 25.12 12.60 -12.23
CA ALA A 46 25.44 13.47 -13.36
C ALA A 46 26.67 12.97 -14.15
N ASP A 47 27.73 12.52 -13.47
CA ASP A 47 28.91 11.95 -14.14
C ASP A 47 28.53 10.66 -14.90
N LEU A 48 27.80 9.72 -14.26
CA LEU A 48 27.41 8.46 -14.91
C LEU A 48 26.51 8.72 -16.12
N VAL A 49 25.48 9.59 -15.99
CA VAL A 49 24.61 9.96 -17.11
C VAL A 49 25.37 10.50 -18.29
N SER A 50 26.42 11.31 -18.05
CA SER A 50 27.26 11.86 -19.14
C SER A 50 28.01 10.81 -19.95
N ARG A 51 28.19 9.60 -19.39
CA ARG A 51 28.92 8.46 -19.99
C ARG A 51 28.00 7.43 -20.65
N MET A 52 26.70 7.41 -20.25
CA MET A 52 25.71 6.43 -20.73
C MET A 52 25.21 6.76 -22.14
N SER A 53 24.95 5.73 -22.92
CA SER A 53 24.21 5.85 -24.17
C SER A 53 22.72 6.14 -23.95
N PRO A 54 22.00 6.66 -24.94
CA PRO A 54 20.56 6.83 -24.84
C PRO A 54 19.81 5.53 -24.51
N GLU A 55 20.23 4.40 -25.08
CA GLU A 55 19.65 3.08 -24.83
C GLU A 55 19.75 2.67 -23.35
N GLU A 56 20.93 2.86 -22.75
CA GLU A 56 21.16 2.57 -21.33
C GLU A 56 20.30 3.47 -20.42
N LYS A 57 20.11 4.75 -20.75
CA LYS A 57 19.24 5.69 -20.04
C LYS A 57 17.75 5.32 -20.17
N ILE A 58 17.32 4.94 -21.38
CA ILE A 58 15.95 4.51 -21.66
C ILE A 58 15.59 3.27 -20.84
N GLY A 59 16.50 2.30 -20.70
CA GLY A 59 16.28 1.13 -19.85
C GLY A 59 16.01 1.45 -18.38
N LEU A 60 16.52 2.59 -17.87
CA LEU A 60 16.21 3.04 -16.51
C LEU A 60 14.78 3.55 -16.35
N MET A 61 14.15 4.02 -17.44
CA MET A 61 12.82 4.65 -17.40
C MET A 61 11.65 3.65 -17.30
N VAL A 62 11.93 2.36 -17.16
CA VAL A 62 10.90 1.33 -17.01
C VAL A 62 11.14 0.50 -15.77
N ILE A 63 10.04 0.07 -15.14
CA ILE A 63 10.04 -0.91 -14.06
C ILE A 63 9.01 -1.99 -14.40
N THR A 64 9.42 -3.24 -14.32
CA THR A 64 8.62 -4.39 -14.74
C THR A 64 8.46 -5.42 -13.63
N SER A 65 7.31 -6.09 -13.58
CA SER A 65 7.13 -7.26 -12.72
C SER A 65 8.01 -8.41 -13.20
N ARG A 66 8.69 -9.08 -12.29
CA ARG A 66 9.42 -10.31 -12.59
C ARG A 66 9.12 -11.37 -11.53
N PRO A 67 8.46 -12.49 -11.92
CA PRO A 67 8.20 -13.58 -11.00
C PRO A 67 9.49 -14.27 -10.55
N MET A 68 9.49 -14.69 -9.26
CA MET A 68 10.48 -15.61 -8.73
C MET A 68 9.96 -17.04 -8.84
N GLY A 69 10.67 -18.01 -9.22
CA GLY A 69 10.24 -19.39 -9.00
C GLY A 69 9.55 -20.13 -10.14
N ILE A 70 9.37 -19.53 -11.31
CA ILE A 70 9.02 -20.28 -12.53
C ILE A 70 10.12 -21.28 -12.88
N SER A 71 11.35 -20.96 -12.53
CA SER A 71 12.56 -21.78 -12.64
C SER A 71 12.42 -23.20 -12.08
N GLN A 72 11.64 -23.40 -11.02
CA GLN A 72 11.40 -24.74 -10.47
C GLN A 72 10.63 -25.66 -11.42
N ARG A 73 9.94 -25.11 -12.42
CA ARG A 73 9.15 -25.87 -13.39
C ARG A 73 9.95 -26.28 -14.63
N ASN A 74 10.99 -25.52 -15.00
CA ASN A 74 11.82 -25.74 -16.19
C ASN A 74 13.30 -25.41 -15.89
N PRO A 75 14.06 -26.34 -15.27
CA PRO A 75 15.46 -26.10 -14.87
C PRO A 75 16.41 -25.71 -16.02
N GLU A 76 16.10 -26.11 -17.25
CA GLU A 76 16.90 -25.78 -18.44
C GLU A 76 16.87 -24.29 -18.84
N PHE A 77 15.90 -23.53 -18.35
CA PHE A 77 15.75 -22.09 -18.59
C PHE A 77 16.05 -21.28 -17.34
N THR A 78 17.09 -21.65 -16.62
CA THR A 78 17.47 -20.97 -15.39
C THR A 78 18.96 -20.64 -15.39
N SER A 79 19.33 -19.65 -14.58
CA SER A 79 20.73 -19.33 -14.28
C SER A 79 20.92 -19.19 -12.76
N HIS A 80 22.17 -19.00 -12.31
CA HIS A 80 22.49 -18.84 -10.88
C HIS A 80 21.92 -19.98 -10.02
N ASP A 81 22.26 -21.24 -10.38
CA ASP A 81 21.81 -22.44 -9.69
C ASP A 81 20.29 -22.58 -9.56
N GLY A 82 19.54 -22.14 -10.57
CA GLY A 82 18.08 -22.20 -10.59
C GLY A 82 17.35 -21.03 -9.92
N VAL A 83 18.07 -20.02 -9.49
CA VAL A 83 17.52 -18.86 -8.78
C VAL A 83 16.87 -17.86 -9.73
N LEU A 84 17.47 -17.62 -10.91
CA LEU A 84 16.93 -16.70 -11.90
C LEU A 84 16.18 -17.45 -13.00
N ASP A 85 15.01 -16.96 -13.35
CA ASP A 85 14.24 -17.43 -14.49
C ASP A 85 14.69 -16.71 -15.79
N GLU A 86 15.10 -17.52 -16.76
CA GLU A 86 15.59 -17.05 -18.07
C GLU A 86 14.61 -17.37 -19.19
N GLN A 87 13.38 -17.76 -18.86
CA GLN A 87 12.37 -18.04 -19.88
C GLN A 87 11.91 -16.76 -20.58
N HIS A 88 11.85 -16.84 -21.89
CA HIS A 88 11.08 -15.92 -22.72
C HIS A 88 9.64 -16.41 -22.76
N LEU A 89 8.74 -15.73 -22.11
CA LEU A 89 7.34 -16.14 -22.01
C LEU A 89 6.41 -15.03 -22.49
N PRO A 90 5.40 -15.35 -23.33
CA PRO A 90 4.25 -14.48 -23.53
C PRO A 90 3.37 -14.57 -22.26
N ILE A 91 3.80 -13.94 -21.16
CA ILE A 91 3.04 -14.00 -19.91
C ILE A 91 1.97 -12.90 -19.93
N LYS A 92 0.72 -13.32 -19.80
CA LYS A 92 -0.34 -12.47 -19.25
C LYS A 92 -0.18 -12.48 -17.74
N VAL A 93 0.66 -11.62 -17.19
CA VAL A 93 0.90 -11.56 -15.73
C VAL A 93 -0.33 -11.01 -15.02
N ASP A 94 -1.00 -10.06 -15.63
CA ASP A 94 -2.26 -9.51 -15.13
C ASP A 94 -3.07 -9.00 -16.32
N PRO A 95 -4.29 -9.52 -16.52
CA PRO A 95 -5.16 -9.03 -17.59
C PRO A 95 -5.51 -7.54 -17.43
N HIS A 96 -5.30 -6.94 -16.27
CA HIS A 96 -5.62 -5.55 -16.00
C HIS A 96 -4.43 -4.59 -16.12
N THR A 97 -3.20 -5.02 -15.92
CA THR A 97 -2.02 -4.14 -15.89
C THR A 97 -1.02 -4.36 -17.02
N SER A 98 -0.86 -5.59 -17.53
CA SER A 98 0.14 -5.85 -18.57
C SER A 98 -0.43 -5.76 -19.99
N ALA A 99 0.33 -5.14 -20.88
CA ALA A 99 0.00 -5.00 -22.30
C ALA A 99 0.14 -6.32 -23.09
N GLY A 100 0.36 -7.46 -22.42
CA GLY A 100 0.59 -8.74 -23.09
C GLY A 100 1.94 -8.79 -23.82
N LEU A 101 2.89 -7.97 -23.41
CA LEU A 101 4.26 -8.00 -23.92
C LEU A 101 4.97 -9.29 -23.47
N PRO A 102 5.80 -9.90 -24.31
CA PRO A 102 6.61 -11.03 -23.90
C PRO A 102 7.58 -10.61 -22.81
N PHE A 103 7.75 -11.44 -21.79
CA PHE A 103 8.84 -11.29 -20.83
C PHE A 103 10.09 -11.94 -21.40
N GLU A 104 11.19 -11.19 -21.41
CA GLU A 104 12.52 -11.73 -21.66
C GLU A 104 13.06 -12.43 -20.41
N GLY A 105 14.10 -13.24 -20.55
CA GLY A 105 14.85 -13.79 -19.42
C GLY A 105 15.40 -12.69 -18.51
N THR A 106 15.60 -13.00 -17.25
CA THR A 106 16.08 -12.02 -16.25
C THR A 106 17.42 -11.39 -16.69
N THR A 107 18.35 -12.22 -17.17
CA THR A 107 19.65 -11.74 -17.69
C THR A 107 19.49 -10.79 -18.86
N GLU A 108 18.61 -11.11 -19.82
CA GLU A 108 18.36 -10.24 -20.97
C GLU A 108 17.69 -8.92 -20.57
N MET A 109 16.74 -8.95 -19.65
CA MET A 109 16.15 -7.71 -19.13
C MET A 109 17.19 -6.78 -18.51
N ILE A 110 18.12 -7.32 -17.72
CA ILE A 110 19.15 -6.54 -17.04
C ILE A 110 20.25 -6.11 -18.03
N SER A 111 20.79 -7.02 -18.82
CA SER A 111 21.98 -6.78 -19.64
C SER A 111 21.67 -6.25 -21.03
N GLY A 112 20.61 -6.77 -21.68
CA GLY A 112 20.21 -6.43 -23.03
C GLY A 112 19.29 -5.22 -23.09
N LEU A 113 18.24 -5.18 -22.23
CA LEU A 113 17.29 -4.09 -22.17
C LEU A 113 17.67 -2.98 -21.20
N HIS A 114 18.75 -3.15 -20.43
CA HIS A 114 19.26 -2.21 -19.42
C HIS A 114 18.27 -1.85 -18.32
N ILE A 115 17.27 -2.70 -18.06
CA ILE A 115 16.30 -2.50 -16.97
C ILE A 115 17.01 -2.70 -15.63
N ARG A 116 16.79 -1.78 -14.68
CA ARG A 116 17.39 -1.81 -13.34
C ARG A 116 16.38 -1.83 -12.22
N ARG A 117 15.08 -1.71 -12.54
CA ARG A 117 14.03 -1.73 -11.56
C ARG A 117 13.01 -2.82 -11.87
N PHE A 118 12.62 -3.55 -10.81
CA PHE A 118 11.69 -4.68 -10.90
C PHE A 118 10.65 -4.59 -9.79
N ILE A 119 9.48 -5.19 -10.03
CA ILE A 119 8.39 -5.30 -9.04
C ILE A 119 8.31 -6.76 -8.63
N MET A 120 8.43 -7.01 -7.32
CA MET A 120 8.18 -8.32 -6.72
C MET A 120 6.72 -8.42 -6.30
N ARG A 121 6.04 -9.47 -6.73
CA ARG A 121 4.63 -9.72 -6.42
C ARG A 121 4.43 -10.85 -5.43
N GLU A 122 5.37 -11.79 -5.36
CA GLU A 122 5.28 -12.98 -4.50
C GLU A 122 5.67 -12.69 -3.05
N GLU A 123 5.39 -13.68 -2.19
CA GLU A 123 5.64 -13.65 -0.75
C GLU A 123 6.48 -14.86 -0.29
N PRO A 124 7.71 -15.06 -0.80
CA PRO A 124 8.58 -16.17 -0.38
C PRO A 124 9.29 -15.85 0.94
N THR A 125 10.05 -16.82 1.47
CA THR A 125 10.91 -16.62 2.67
C THR A 125 11.92 -15.50 2.47
N GLY A 126 12.38 -14.88 3.55
CA GLY A 126 13.38 -13.81 3.52
C GLY A 126 14.68 -14.23 2.84
N SER A 127 15.18 -15.43 3.13
CA SER A 127 16.38 -16.01 2.50
C SER A 127 16.24 -16.18 0.99
N ARG A 128 15.05 -16.55 0.51
CA ARG A 128 14.77 -16.71 -0.91
C ARG A 128 14.73 -15.36 -1.63
N ILE A 129 14.13 -14.34 -1.03
CA ILE A 129 14.16 -12.96 -1.55
C ILE A 129 15.62 -12.49 -1.65
N ALA A 130 16.39 -12.65 -0.58
CA ALA A 130 17.79 -12.25 -0.51
C ALA A 130 18.65 -12.93 -1.58
N SER A 131 18.48 -14.25 -1.77
CA SER A 131 19.21 -15.02 -2.79
C SER A 131 18.87 -14.55 -4.20
N TRP A 132 17.60 -14.30 -4.49
CA TRP A 132 17.13 -13.83 -5.78
C TRP A 132 17.69 -12.42 -6.11
N LEU A 133 17.63 -11.50 -5.14
CA LEU A 133 18.18 -10.15 -5.29
C LEU A 133 19.69 -10.15 -5.48
N ASN A 134 20.40 -11.01 -4.75
CA ASN A 134 21.84 -11.18 -4.91
C ASN A 134 22.20 -11.66 -6.34
N ALA A 135 21.48 -12.66 -6.86
CA ALA A 135 21.72 -13.16 -8.21
C ALA A 135 21.43 -12.10 -9.29
N MET A 136 20.34 -11.32 -9.15
CA MET A 136 20.07 -10.20 -10.05
C MET A 136 21.18 -9.15 -10.02
N ASN A 137 21.71 -8.86 -8.83
CA ASN A 137 22.80 -7.90 -8.68
C ASN A 137 24.14 -8.43 -9.22
N GLU A 138 24.40 -9.73 -9.22
CA GLU A 138 25.56 -10.31 -9.93
C GLU A 138 25.49 -10.08 -11.44
N VAL A 139 24.32 -10.30 -12.04
CA VAL A 139 24.08 -9.97 -13.46
C VAL A 139 24.28 -8.48 -13.71
N ALA A 140 23.71 -7.62 -12.86
CA ALA A 140 23.82 -6.18 -13.01
C ALA A 140 25.27 -5.68 -12.83
N GLU A 141 26.00 -6.21 -11.85
CA GLU A 141 27.42 -5.90 -11.61
C GLU A 141 28.30 -6.31 -12.79
N SER A 142 27.97 -7.40 -13.49
CA SER A 142 28.70 -7.84 -14.69
C SER A 142 28.53 -6.90 -15.89
N SER A 143 27.54 -6.02 -15.88
CA SER A 143 27.29 -5.05 -16.96
C SER A 143 28.34 -3.94 -16.99
N ARG A 144 28.32 -3.14 -18.08
CA ARG A 144 29.34 -2.10 -18.34
C ARG A 144 29.58 -1.15 -17.18
N TRP A 145 28.51 -0.63 -16.56
CA TRP A 145 28.59 0.37 -15.49
C TRP A 145 28.31 -0.19 -14.09
N GLY A 146 28.08 -1.49 -13.97
CA GLY A 146 27.76 -2.12 -12.68
C GLY A 146 26.57 -1.51 -11.94
N ILE A 147 25.63 -0.87 -12.64
CA ILE A 147 24.45 -0.23 -12.04
C ILE A 147 23.60 -1.30 -11.35
N PRO A 148 23.39 -1.20 -10.02
CA PRO A 148 22.67 -2.23 -9.26
C PRO A 148 21.17 -2.28 -9.58
N VAL A 149 20.58 -3.44 -9.34
CA VAL A 149 19.12 -3.64 -9.42
C VAL A 149 18.46 -3.15 -8.15
N LEU A 150 17.30 -2.49 -8.30
CA LEU A 150 16.40 -2.11 -7.22
C LEU A 150 15.04 -2.81 -7.42
N VAL A 151 14.61 -3.58 -6.42
CA VAL A 151 13.31 -4.24 -6.45
C VAL A 151 12.33 -3.50 -5.56
N ALA A 152 11.21 -3.11 -6.15
CA ALA A 152 10.07 -2.55 -5.45
C ALA A 152 9.06 -3.64 -5.08
N ALA A 153 8.35 -3.46 -3.98
CA ALA A 153 7.20 -4.26 -3.61
C ALA A 153 6.11 -3.39 -2.98
N ASN A 154 4.86 -3.87 -3.02
CA ASN A 154 3.82 -3.31 -2.16
C ASN A 154 4.13 -3.68 -0.71
N SER A 155 3.48 -3.02 0.24
CA SER A 155 3.66 -3.32 1.66
C SER A 155 3.46 -4.81 1.97
N LYS A 156 4.27 -5.32 2.88
CA LYS A 156 4.34 -6.73 3.26
C LYS A 156 3.97 -6.97 4.72
N ASN A 157 3.91 -5.92 5.51
CA ASN A 157 3.82 -6.00 6.96
C ASN A 157 2.43 -5.73 7.51
N GLU A 158 1.45 -5.29 6.72
CA GLU A 158 0.07 -5.11 7.17
C GLU A 158 -0.78 -6.33 6.86
N ALA A 159 -1.59 -6.75 7.83
CA ALA A 159 -2.63 -7.73 7.61
C ALA A 159 -3.66 -7.19 6.60
N GLY A 160 -4.22 -8.07 5.77
CA GLY A 160 -5.22 -7.68 4.77
C GLY A 160 -4.71 -6.81 3.62
N GLY A 161 -3.44 -6.45 3.59
CA GLY A 161 -2.84 -5.68 2.50
C GLY A 161 -3.00 -6.37 1.14
N PHE A 162 -2.86 -5.58 0.06
CA PHE A 162 -2.95 -6.10 -1.30
C PHE A 162 -1.87 -7.15 -1.57
N LYS A 163 -2.29 -8.42 -1.63
CA LYS A 163 -1.41 -9.58 -1.83
C LYS A 163 -1.74 -10.25 -3.14
N MET A 164 -0.77 -10.30 -4.05
CA MET A 164 -0.86 -11.09 -5.28
C MET A 164 -0.08 -12.40 -5.09
N GLY A 165 -0.79 -13.53 -5.13
CA GLY A 165 -0.19 -14.85 -5.30
C GLY A 165 0.39 -15.54 -4.07
N GLY A 166 0.07 -15.09 -2.85
CA GLY A 166 0.42 -15.79 -1.60
C GLY A 166 -0.80 -16.47 -0.96
N THR A 167 -0.58 -17.55 -0.24
CA THR A 167 -1.55 -18.06 0.73
C THR A 167 -1.31 -17.39 2.07
N ASP A 168 -2.34 -17.26 2.92
CA ASP A 168 -2.20 -16.70 4.27
C ASP A 168 -1.19 -17.47 5.16
N GLU A 169 -0.77 -18.66 4.72
CA GLU A 169 0.19 -19.52 5.43
C GLU A 169 1.66 -19.15 5.16
N ASP A 170 1.94 -18.38 4.08
CA ASP A 170 3.29 -18.03 3.63
C ASP A 170 3.62 -16.54 3.87
N GLN A 171 3.36 -16.01 5.09
CA GLN A 171 3.68 -14.62 5.44
C GLN A 171 5.03 -14.54 6.11
N PRO A 172 6.13 -14.23 5.39
CA PRO A 172 7.46 -14.20 6.01
C PRO A 172 7.66 -12.98 6.91
N PHE A 173 6.95 -11.87 6.65
CA PHE A 173 7.10 -10.63 7.40
C PHE A 173 6.16 -10.56 8.61
N THR A 174 6.57 -9.83 9.66
CA THR A 174 5.73 -9.55 10.82
C THR A 174 4.44 -8.88 10.39
N GLN A 175 3.30 -9.43 10.83
CA GLN A 175 1.98 -8.92 10.47
C GLN A 175 1.45 -7.95 11.53
N TRP A 176 1.22 -6.72 11.12
CA TRP A 176 0.62 -5.65 11.91
C TRP A 176 -0.86 -5.48 11.51
N PRO A 177 -1.66 -4.73 12.28
CA PRO A 177 -3.01 -4.36 11.83
C PRO A 177 -2.98 -3.75 10.42
N GLY A 178 -4.10 -3.82 9.70
CA GLY A 178 -4.24 -3.10 8.42
C GLY A 178 -3.96 -1.59 8.59
N THR A 179 -3.76 -0.87 7.48
CA THR A 179 -3.44 0.57 7.53
C THR A 179 -4.48 1.39 8.32
N LEU A 180 -5.78 1.07 8.14
CA LEU A 180 -6.85 1.65 8.97
C LEU A 180 -6.73 1.23 10.45
N GLY A 181 -6.24 0.02 10.74
CA GLY A 181 -5.99 -0.44 12.10
C GLY A 181 -4.82 0.29 12.76
N LEU A 182 -3.74 0.52 12.03
CA LEU A 182 -2.65 1.39 12.49
C LEU A 182 -3.18 2.80 12.81
N ALA A 183 -4.03 3.36 11.95
CA ALA A 183 -4.68 4.65 12.19
C ALA A 183 -5.62 4.63 13.40
N ALA A 184 -6.37 3.53 13.61
CA ALA A 184 -7.27 3.37 14.76
C ALA A 184 -6.55 3.41 16.11
N THR A 185 -5.24 3.12 16.16
CA THR A 185 -4.44 3.30 17.38
C THR A 185 -4.35 4.77 17.80
N GLY A 186 -4.54 5.73 16.88
CA GLY A 186 -4.38 7.17 17.10
C GLY A 186 -2.96 7.60 17.48
N SER A 187 -1.97 6.72 17.35
CA SER A 187 -0.62 6.89 17.88
C SER A 187 0.45 6.93 16.81
N LEU A 188 1.13 8.06 16.69
CA LEU A 188 2.29 8.19 15.81
C LEU A 188 3.46 7.29 16.30
N GLU A 189 3.61 7.06 17.60
CA GLU A 189 4.62 6.16 18.15
C GLU A 189 4.45 4.72 17.64
N VAL A 190 3.21 4.23 17.53
CA VAL A 190 2.93 2.92 16.93
C VAL A 190 3.32 2.90 15.46
N ILE A 191 3.02 3.97 14.71
CA ILE A 191 3.38 4.09 13.30
C ILE A 191 4.90 4.14 13.11
N GLU A 192 5.61 4.88 13.95
CA GLU A 192 7.08 4.93 13.96
C GLU A 192 7.69 3.56 14.29
N SER A 193 7.14 2.86 15.30
CA SER A 193 7.55 1.49 15.65
C SER A 193 7.33 0.52 14.48
N PHE A 194 6.14 0.57 13.86
CA PHE A 194 5.80 -0.19 12.66
C PHE A 194 6.83 0.05 11.55
N ALA A 195 7.10 1.32 11.22
CA ALA A 195 8.03 1.68 10.16
C ALA A 195 9.48 1.20 10.45
N ALA A 196 9.93 1.30 11.70
CA ALA A 196 11.26 0.89 12.10
C ALA A 196 11.46 -0.64 11.99
N HIS A 197 10.51 -1.43 12.49
CA HIS A 197 10.56 -2.90 12.40
C HIS A 197 10.43 -3.37 10.95
N SER A 198 9.49 -2.83 10.19
CA SER A 198 9.29 -3.17 8.77
C SER A 198 10.54 -2.83 7.95
N ARG A 199 11.14 -1.65 8.15
CA ARG A 199 12.41 -1.28 7.50
C ARG A 199 13.51 -2.29 7.77
N ALA A 200 13.65 -2.77 9.02
CA ALA A 200 14.68 -3.73 9.39
C ALA A 200 14.49 -5.06 8.64
N GLU A 201 13.27 -5.57 8.57
CA GLU A 201 12.93 -6.80 7.85
C GLU A 201 13.16 -6.65 6.33
N TRP A 202 12.70 -5.54 5.73
CA TRP A 202 12.92 -5.28 4.31
C TRP A 202 14.40 -5.21 3.95
N ARG A 203 15.18 -4.48 4.72
CA ARG A 203 16.63 -4.37 4.50
C ARG A 203 17.34 -5.71 4.60
N ALA A 204 16.97 -6.54 5.58
CA ALA A 204 17.57 -7.87 5.75
C ALA A 204 17.33 -8.78 4.52
N THR A 205 16.16 -8.63 3.85
CA THR A 205 15.85 -9.37 2.62
C THR A 205 16.45 -8.74 1.36
N GLY A 206 17.00 -7.52 1.45
CA GLY A 206 17.51 -6.76 0.31
C GLY A 206 16.46 -5.90 -0.39
N LEU A 207 15.21 -5.89 0.05
CA LEU A 207 14.18 -4.98 -0.45
C LEU A 207 14.49 -3.56 0.00
N ARG A 208 14.67 -2.66 -0.97
CA ARG A 208 15.09 -1.28 -0.70
C ARG A 208 14.14 -0.24 -1.29
N LYS A 209 12.98 -0.67 -1.84
CA LYS A 209 11.96 0.21 -2.43
C LYS A 209 10.56 -0.28 -2.11
N GLY A 210 9.75 0.59 -1.52
CA GLY A 210 8.33 0.36 -1.28
C GLY A 210 7.44 1.16 -2.24
N TYR A 211 6.47 0.50 -2.90
CA TYR A 211 5.34 1.13 -3.57
C TYR A 211 4.24 1.42 -2.54
N MET A 212 4.56 2.28 -1.59
CA MET A 212 3.78 2.60 -0.39
C MET A 212 4.29 3.92 0.22
N TYR A 213 3.55 4.64 1.02
CA TYR A 213 2.17 4.37 1.45
C TYR A 213 1.19 5.25 0.68
N MET A 214 -0.13 4.94 0.86
CA MET A 214 -1.19 5.76 0.30
C MET A 214 -1.37 7.02 1.16
N ALA A 215 -1.00 8.17 0.60
CA ALA A 215 -1.28 9.48 1.18
C ALA A 215 -2.69 9.98 0.82
N ASP A 216 -3.48 9.10 0.24
CA ASP A 216 -4.87 9.34 -0.10
C ASP A 216 -5.70 9.51 1.16
N VAL A 217 -6.61 10.49 1.17
CA VAL A 217 -7.63 10.65 2.21
C VAL A 217 -8.90 9.93 1.79
N LEU A 218 -9.51 9.17 2.70
CA LEU A 218 -10.77 8.47 2.44
C LEU A 218 -11.90 9.49 2.44
N THR A 219 -12.48 9.78 1.26
CA THR A 219 -13.59 10.72 1.09
C THR A 219 -14.84 10.05 0.53
N ASP A 220 -14.71 9.13 -0.44
CA ASP A 220 -15.83 8.30 -0.88
C ASP A 220 -15.82 6.96 -0.12
N PRO A 221 -16.83 6.66 0.70
CA PRO A 221 -16.89 5.41 1.49
C PRO A 221 -17.00 4.16 0.64
N ARG A 222 -17.39 4.29 -0.64
CA ARG A 222 -17.52 3.18 -1.60
C ARG A 222 -16.23 2.88 -2.34
N TRP A 223 -15.20 3.72 -2.18
CA TRP A 223 -13.93 3.50 -2.87
C TRP A 223 -13.22 2.27 -2.31
N TYR A 224 -13.08 1.24 -3.16
CA TYR A 224 -12.49 -0.05 -2.77
C TYR A 224 -11.10 0.07 -2.15
N ARG A 225 -10.27 1.00 -2.62
CA ARG A 225 -8.91 1.21 -2.11
C ARG A 225 -8.85 2.02 -0.81
N GLY A 226 -9.98 2.49 -0.31
CA GLY A 226 -10.08 3.17 0.99
C GLY A 226 -9.45 2.39 2.13
N GLN A 227 -9.48 1.06 2.06
CA GLN A 227 -8.83 0.15 3.02
C GLN A 227 -7.31 0.36 3.17
N GLY A 228 -6.64 0.82 2.12
CA GLY A 228 -5.19 1.07 2.12
C GLY A 228 -4.80 2.47 2.60
N THR A 229 -5.77 3.31 2.96
CA THR A 229 -5.55 4.65 3.50
C THR A 229 -5.31 4.61 5.01
N LEU A 230 -4.88 5.74 5.56
CA LEU A 230 -4.79 5.96 7.01
C LEU A 230 -6.06 6.67 7.56
N GLY A 231 -7.18 6.53 6.85
CA GLY A 231 -8.49 7.06 7.24
C GLY A 231 -8.87 8.36 6.54
N GLU A 232 -9.78 9.10 7.17
CA GLU A 232 -10.44 10.26 6.58
C GLU A 232 -9.96 11.61 7.11
N ASP A 233 -9.11 11.62 8.17
CA ASP A 233 -8.58 12.86 8.74
C ASP A 233 -7.30 13.31 8.03
N PRO A 234 -7.31 14.36 7.19
CA PRO A 234 -6.13 14.78 6.45
C PRO A 234 -4.99 15.24 7.35
N GLU A 235 -5.27 15.75 8.56
CA GLU A 235 -4.24 16.14 9.51
C GLU A 235 -3.52 14.92 10.09
N PHE A 236 -4.27 13.90 10.52
CA PHE A 236 -3.69 12.66 11.02
C PHE A 236 -2.94 11.93 9.89
N VAL A 237 -3.54 11.80 8.70
CA VAL A 237 -2.91 11.17 7.52
C VAL A 237 -1.59 11.86 7.19
N SER A 238 -1.54 13.20 7.20
CA SER A 238 -0.31 13.98 6.96
C SER A 238 0.79 13.63 7.96
N ARG A 239 0.48 13.63 9.25
CA ARG A 239 1.46 13.30 10.31
C ARG A 239 1.92 11.85 10.21
N ALA A 240 1.01 10.93 9.95
CA ALA A 240 1.29 9.49 9.84
C ALA A 240 2.14 9.17 8.61
N ILE A 241 1.83 9.76 7.46
CA ILE A 241 2.63 9.62 6.23
C ILE A 241 4.04 10.16 6.43
N ALA A 242 4.20 11.33 7.06
CA ALA A 242 5.51 11.87 7.37
C ALA A 242 6.32 10.96 8.30
N ALA A 243 5.67 10.35 9.31
CA ALA A 243 6.30 9.37 10.20
C ALA A 243 6.72 8.09 9.44
N LEU A 244 5.88 7.58 8.55
CA LEU A 244 6.21 6.44 7.69
C LEU A 244 7.40 6.75 6.77
N VAL A 245 7.39 7.90 6.10
CA VAL A 245 8.49 8.31 5.21
C VAL A 245 9.81 8.37 5.98
N ARG A 246 9.86 9.09 7.10
CA ARG A 246 11.07 9.16 7.94
C ARG A 246 11.46 7.80 8.51
N GLY A 247 10.48 7.03 8.98
CA GLY A 247 10.72 5.72 9.57
C GLY A 247 11.34 4.71 8.59
N PHE A 248 10.90 4.71 7.34
CA PHE A 248 11.46 3.83 6.31
C PHE A 248 12.73 4.39 5.67
N GLN A 249 12.78 5.66 5.32
CA GLN A 249 13.88 6.25 4.54
C GLN A 249 15.02 6.78 5.42
N GLY A 250 14.71 7.34 6.56
CA GLY A 250 15.59 8.13 7.42
C GLY A 250 15.13 9.59 7.50
N GLU A 251 15.69 10.36 8.43
CA GLU A 251 15.28 11.74 8.72
C GLU A 251 15.58 12.71 7.55
N ASP A 252 16.67 12.46 6.82
CA ASP A 252 17.14 13.36 5.73
C ASP A 252 16.78 12.82 4.33
N GLY A 253 15.80 11.89 4.24
CA GLY A 253 15.43 11.21 3.00
C GLY A 253 16.10 9.85 2.82
N PRO A 254 16.09 9.26 1.59
CA PRO A 254 16.62 7.93 1.37
C PRO A 254 18.13 7.87 1.63
N GLY A 255 18.54 6.96 2.50
CA GLY A 255 19.93 6.74 2.89
C GLY A 255 20.34 5.28 2.83
N ALA A 256 21.65 5.02 3.05
CA ALA A 256 22.21 3.68 2.99
C ALA A 256 21.54 2.69 3.97
N ASP A 257 20.96 3.17 5.04
CA ASP A 257 20.19 2.39 6.00
C ASP A 257 18.68 2.44 5.81
N GLY A 258 18.20 3.12 4.77
CA GLY A 258 16.78 3.31 4.48
C GLY A 258 16.19 2.32 3.48
N VAL A 259 14.88 2.34 3.38
CA VAL A 259 14.06 1.78 2.30
C VAL A 259 13.34 2.95 1.65
N ALA A 260 13.62 3.25 0.40
CA ALA A 260 12.99 4.35 -0.33
C ALA A 260 11.50 4.09 -0.56
N LEU A 261 10.68 5.11 -0.46
CA LEU A 261 9.23 5.00 -0.66
C LEU A 261 8.78 5.70 -1.95
N THR A 262 7.71 5.18 -2.52
CA THR A 262 6.91 5.82 -3.56
C THR A 262 5.57 6.18 -2.95
N THR A 263 5.41 7.42 -2.51
CA THR A 263 4.14 7.91 -1.97
C THR A 263 3.09 8.02 -3.07
N LYS A 264 1.87 7.56 -2.80
CA LYS A 264 0.81 7.43 -3.80
C LYS A 264 -0.57 7.73 -3.21
N HIS A 265 -1.60 8.06 -4.01
CA HIS A 265 -1.60 8.28 -5.47
C HIS A 265 -1.91 9.76 -5.73
N PHE A 266 -0.92 10.50 -6.14
CA PHE A 266 -1.04 11.95 -6.34
C PHE A 266 -2.06 12.30 -7.43
N PRO A 267 -2.91 13.32 -7.25
CA PRO A 267 -3.01 14.27 -6.13
C PRO A 267 -4.02 13.85 -5.04
N GLY A 268 -4.36 12.57 -4.94
CA GLY A 268 -5.32 11.98 -4.02
C GLY A 268 -6.40 11.18 -4.75
N GLY A 269 -6.52 9.91 -4.40
CA GLY A 269 -7.45 8.97 -5.04
C GLY A 269 -8.87 8.99 -4.47
N GLY A 270 -9.11 9.68 -3.34
CA GLY A 270 -10.39 9.62 -2.62
C GLY A 270 -11.57 10.25 -3.34
N ALA A 271 -11.36 11.31 -4.13
CA ALA A 271 -12.41 12.04 -4.86
C ALA A 271 -12.94 11.25 -6.06
N ARG A 272 -13.57 10.11 -5.81
CA ARG A 272 -14.01 9.15 -6.83
C ARG A 272 -15.37 9.47 -7.44
N GLU A 273 -15.52 9.18 -8.72
CA GLU A 273 -16.84 9.12 -9.33
C GLU A 273 -17.54 7.82 -8.89
N ASN A 274 -18.58 7.95 -8.09
CA ASN A 274 -19.40 6.83 -7.58
C ASN A 274 -18.60 5.72 -6.84
N GLY A 275 -17.46 6.06 -6.23
CA GLY A 275 -16.61 5.10 -5.56
C GLY A 275 -15.85 4.15 -6.50
N THR A 276 -16.05 4.27 -7.81
CA THR A 276 -15.46 3.36 -8.80
C THR A 276 -13.97 3.62 -8.96
N ASP A 277 -13.19 2.55 -9.01
CA ASP A 277 -11.74 2.63 -9.14
C ASP A 277 -11.31 2.91 -10.59
N PRO A 278 -10.27 3.72 -10.84
CA PRO A 278 -9.85 4.12 -12.18
C PRO A 278 -9.08 3.05 -12.96
N HIS A 279 -8.95 1.83 -12.44
CA HIS A 279 -8.58 0.67 -13.25
C HIS A 279 -9.67 0.29 -14.26
N TYR A 280 -10.89 0.83 -14.07
CA TYR A 280 -12.04 0.62 -14.92
C TYR A 280 -12.48 1.92 -15.59
N ALA A 281 -13.05 1.82 -16.78
CA ALA A 281 -13.49 2.98 -17.57
C ALA A 281 -14.56 3.80 -16.86
N GLU A 282 -15.41 3.14 -16.08
CA GLU A 282 -16.48 3.74 -15.28
C GLU A 282 -15.95 4.63 -14.15
N GLY A 283 -14.76 4.33 -13.66
CA GLY A 283 -14.09 5.08 -12.58
C GLY A 283 -12.99 6.01 -13.04
N ARG A 284 -12.88 6.28 -14.34
CA ARG A 284 -11.77 7.06 -14.91
C ARG A 284 -11.69 8.52 -14.48
N PHE A 285 -12.72 9.05 -13.77
CA PHE A 285 -12.75 10.45 -13.35
C PHE A 285 -12.54 10.61 -11.85
N ASN A 286 -11.70 11.60 -11.47
CA ASN A 286 -11.77 12.27 -10.19
C ASN A 286 -12.70 13.49 -10.33
N ILE A 287 -13.59 13.68 -9.35
CA ILE A 287 -14.51 14.82 -9.32
C ILE A 287 -14.43 15.54 -7.98
N TYR A 288 -14.35 16.87 -8.05
CA TYR A 288 -14.18 17.74 -6.88
C TYR A 288 -15.35 18.76 -6.85
N PRO A 289 -16.58 18.32 -6.48
CA PRO A 289 -17.74 19.20 -6.47
C PRO A 289 -17.69 20.28 -5.40
N THR A 290 -16.90 20.09 -4.35
CA THR A 290 -16.74 21.05 -3.25
C THR A 290 -15.63 22.06 -3.57
N PRO A 291 -15.88 23.38 -3.54
CA PRO A 291 -14.84 24.38 -3.79
C PRO A 291 -13.65 24.23 -2.84
N GLY A 292 -12.45 24.09 -3.40
CA GLY A 292 -11.20 24.03 -2.64
C GLY A 292 -10.88 22.68 -1.99
N SER A 293 -11.71 21.64 -2.14
CA SER A 293 -11.51 20.33 -1.50
C SER A 293 -10.18 19.67 -1.84
N LEU A 294 -9.68 19.84 -3.07
CA LEU A 294 -8.36 19.34 -3.47
C LEU A 294 -7.25 19.90 -2.59
N GLU A 295 -7.24 21.24 -2.37
CA GLU A 295 -6.24 21.91 -1.52
C GLU A 295 -6.44 21.61 -0.03
N GLU A 296 -7.70 21.52 0.42
CA GLU A 296 -8.01 21.38 1.84
C GLU A 296 -7.82 19.96 2.35
N TYR A 297 -8.22 18.93 1.56
CA TYR A 297 -8.26 17.56 2.05
C TYR A 297 -7.25 16.64 1.37
N HIS A 298 -6.96 16.82 0.07
CA HIS A 298 -6.21 15.82 -0.70
C HIS A 298 -4.72 16.13 -0.80
N LEU A 299 -4.30 17.39 -0.96
CA LEU A 299 -2.89 17.76 -1.10
C LEU A 299 -2.07 17.75 0.21
N PRO A 300 -2.63 18.05 1.41
CA PRO A 300 -1.82 18.16 2.61
C PRO A 300 -1.00 16.91 2.96
N PRO A 301 -1.49 15.67 2.84
CA PRO A 301 -0.68 14.48 3.09
C PRO A 301 0.50 14.33 2.14
N PHE A 302 0.35 14.75 0.88
CA PHE A 302 1.47 14.75 -0.08
C PHE A 302 2.49 15.82 0.26
N GLN A 303 2.06 17.02 0.70
CA GLN A 303 2.99 18.04 1.19
C GLN A 303 3.79 17.50 2.38
N ALA A 304 3.15 16.84 3.34
CA ALA A 304 3.82 16.25 4.49
C ALA A 304 4.81 15.13 4.08
N ALA A 305 4.49 14.32 3.08
CA ALA A 305 5.40 13.33 2.53
C ALA A 305 6.62 13.96 1.86
N ILE A 306 6.40 15.04 1.10
CA ILE A 306 7.47 15.81 0.42
C ILE A 306 8.38 16.46 1.45
N ASP A 307 7.83 17.10 2.47
CA ASP A 307 8.58 17.73 3.56
C ASP A 307 9.38 16.71 4.38
N ALA A 308 8.89 15.46 4.47
CA ALA A 308 9.60 14.34 5.06
C ALA A 308 10.63 13.68 4.11
N GLY A 309 10.79 14.17 2.88
CA GLY A 309 11.80 13.71 1.93
C GLY A 309 11.44 12.45 1.16
N THR A 310 10.15 12.21 0.86
CA THR A 310 9.78 11.02 0.05
C THR A 310 10.56 10.94 -1.25
N SER A 311 11.13 9.76 -1.54
CA SER A 311 12.04 9.52 -2.65
C SER A 311 11.37 9.69 -4.01
N SER A 312 10.13 9.26 -4.14
CA SER A 312 9.35 9.38 -5.37
C SER A 312 7.86 9.51 -5.07
N VAL A 313 7.13 10.00 -6.07
CA VAL A 313 5.66 10.11 -6.00
C VAL A 313 5.06 9.42 -7.21
N MET A 314 3.93 8.73 -7.01
CA MET A 314 3.18 8.06 -8.05
C MET A 314 1.86 8.81 -8.30
N PRO A 315 1.66 9.39 -9.49
CA PRO A 315 0.35 9.92 -9.89
C PRO A 315 -0.65 8.80 -10.11
N TYR A 316 -1.92 9.07 -9.80
CA TYR A 316 -3.01 8.15 -10.01
C TYR A 316 -3.39 8.06 -11.51
N TYR A 317 -4.34 7.19 -11.85
CA TYR A 317 -4.78 7.01 -13.24
C TYR A 317 -5.75 8.07 -13.73
N ALA A 318 -6.59 8.60 -12.83
CA ALA A 318 -7.81 9.29 -13.17
C ALA A 318 -7.59 10.59 -13.95
N ILE A 319 -8.63 10.98 -14.69
CA ILE A 319 -8.80 12.30 -15.30
C ILE A 319 -9.49 13.20 -14.29
N PRO A 320 -8.97 14.37 -13.94
CA PRO A 320 -9.76 15.35 -13.19
C PRO A 320 -10.83 15.95 -14.09
N SER A 321 -12.12 15.87 -13.69
CA SER A 321 -13.23 16.32 -14.51
C SER A 321 -13.54 17.79 -14.25
N ASP A 322 -13.40 18.67 -15.26
CA ASP A 322 -13.87 20.06 -15.18
C ASP A 322 -15.41 20.16 -15.14
N GLU A 323 -16.09 19.32 -15.93
CA GLU A 323 -17.54 19.37 -16.07
C GLU A 323 -18.27 19.09 -14.74
N LYS A 324 -17.71 18.18 -13.93
CA LYS A 324 -18.33 17.72 -12.68
C LYS A 324 -17.69 18.31 -11.44
N SER A 325 -16.61 19.08 -11.60
CA SER A 325 -15.90 19.70 -10.48
C SER A 325 -16.22 21.18 -10.35
N SER A 326 -16.11 21.70 -9.15
CA SER A 326 -16.07 23.13 -8.90
C SER A 326 -14.65 23.65 -9.16
N THR A 327 -14.49 24.64 -10.04
CA THR A 327 -13.19 25.27 -10.30
C THR A 327 -13.23 26.77 -9.97
N PRO A 328 -12.17 27.40 -9.46
CA PRO A 328 -10.86 26.78 -9.17
C PRO A 328 -10.84 25.86 -7.94
N GLN A 329 -9.89 24.92 -7.94
CA GLN A 329 -9.55 24.07 -6.79
C GLN A 329 -8.23 24.59 -6.18
N GLY A 330 -8.31 25.58 -5.31
CA GLY A 330 -7.14 26.25 -4.77
C GLY A 330 -6.27 26.86 -5.86
N ARG A 331 -5.03 26.36 -6.01
CA ARG A 331 -4.06 26.77 -7.04
C ARG A 331 -4.43 26.32 -8.45
N VAL A 332 -5.23 25.27 -8.60
CA VAL A 332 -5.62 24.74 -9.91
C VAL A 332 -6.80 25.51 -10.42
N SER A 333 -6.62 26.27 -11.49
CA SER A 333 -7.65 27.12 -12.08
C SER A 333 -8.58 26.38 -13.04
N GLU A 334 -8.07 25.36 -13.72
CA GLU A 334 -8.72 24.56 -14.74
C GLU A 334 -8.05 23.18 -14.78
N PHE A 335 -8.78 22.14 -15.11
CA PHE A 335 -8.22 20.78 -15.19
C PHE A 335 -7.91 20.39 -16.63
N GLU A 336 -6.68 20.00 -16.90
CA GLU A 336 -6.32 19.33 -18.15
C GLU A 336 -6.97 17.94 -18.20
N GLN A 337 -7.79 17.68 -19.25
CA GLN A 337 -8.66 16.50 -19.36
C GLN A 337 -7.90 15.23 -19.78
N VAL A 338 -6.86 14.89 -19.05
CA VAL A 338 -6.03 13.66 -19.23
C VAL A 338 -5.68 13.06 -17.88
N GLY A 339 -5.41 11.76 -17.88
CA GLY A 339 -4.96 11.05 -16.68
C GLY A 339 -3.75 11.70 -16.03
N PHE A 340 -3.65 11.63 -14.70
CA PHE A 340 -2.67 12.41 -13.95
C PHE A 340 -1.21 12.16 -14.36
N ALA A 341 -0.85 10.95 -14.84
CA ALA A 341 0.49 10.69 -15.36
C ALA A 341 0.84 11.48 -16.64
N PHE A 342 -0.17 12.02 -17.33
CA PHE A 342 -0.05 12.82 -18.55
C PHE A 342 -0.36 14.30 -18.33
N ASN A 343 -0.78 14.65 -17.12
CA ASN A 343 -1.32 15.97 -16.76
C ASN A 343 -0.19 16.88 -16.27
N ARG A 344 0.22 17.82 -17.11
CA ARG A 344 1.34 18.70 -16.79
C ARG A 344 1.02 19.69 -15.66
N GLU A 345 -0.21 20.19 -15.61
CA GLU A 345 -0.61 21.15 -14.57
C GLU A 345 -0.54 20.49 -13.19
N ILE A 346 -1.14 19.30 -13.05
CA ILE A 346 -1.13 18.56 -11.80
C ILE A 346 0.29 18.11 -11.40
N LEU A 347 1.08 17.58 -12.34
CA LEU A 347 2.45 17.15 -12.01
C LEU A 347 3.39 18.32 -11.68
N SER A 348 3.14 19.52 -12.22
CA SER A 348 3.94 20.69 -11.84
C SER A 348 3.70 21.13 -10.38
N LEU A 349 2.51 20.85 -9.81
CA LEU A 349 2.27 21.09 -8.38
C LEU A 349 3.28 20.36 -7.48
N LEU A 350 3.72 19.13 -7.86
CA LEU A 350 4.75 18.41 -7.09
C LEU A 350 6.04 19.22 -6.99
N ARG A 351 6.46 19.85 -8.07
CA ARG A 351 7.67 20.67 -8.10
C ARG A 351 7.48 21.98 -7.31
N GLU A 352 6.30 22.58 -7.39
CA GLU A 352 5.91 23.76 -6.58
C GLU A 352 5.86 23.44 -5.09
N MET A 353 5.38 22.25 -4.73
CA MET A 353 5.36 21.70 -3.37
C MET A 353 6.75 21.32 -2.85
N GLY A 354 7.78 21.35 -3.72
CA GLY A 354 9.18 21.11 -3.34
C GLY A 354 9.68 19.69 -3.57
N HIS A 355 8.90 18.81 -4.22
CA HIS A 355 9.35 17.44 -4.53
C HIS A 355 10.58 17.46 -5.46
N ARG A 356 11.65 16.76 -5.07
CA ARG A 356 12.92 16.71 -5.81
C ARG A 356 13.19 15.35 -6.46
N GLY A 357 12.50 14.30 -6.01
CA GLY A 357 12.66 12.96 -6.55
C GLY A 357 11.98 12.76 -7.91
N TYR A 358 12.07 11.55 -8.43
CA TYR A 358 11.42 11.21 -9.70
C TYR A 358 9.91 10.95 -9.54
N ILE A 359 9.19 11.06 -10.65
CA ILE A 359 7.77 10.73 -10.75
C ILE A 359 7.63 9.38 -11.46
N ASN A 360 7.06 8.41 -10.73
CA ASN A 360 6.84 7.04 -11.20
C ASN A 360 5.37 6.85 -11.58
N SER A 361 5.05 6.57 -12.82
CA SER A 361 3.65 6.30 -13.20
C SER A 361 3.10 5.12 -12.41
N ASP A 362 1.79 5.02 -12.29
CA ASP A 362 1.14 3.79 -11.88
C ASP A 362 1.16 2.75 -13.03
N SER A 363 0.78 1.50 -12.76
CA SER A 363 0.87 0.36 -13.69
C SER A 363 -0.09 0.53 -14.88
N GLY A 364 0.36 0.19 -16.09
CA GLY A 364 -0.52 0.12 -17.26
C GLY A 364 -1.04 1.45 -17.83
N VAL A 365 -0.51 2.60 -17.41
CA VAL A 365 -0.92 3.92 -17.95
C VAL A 365 -0.67 4.06 -19.46
N LEU A 366 0.32 3.36 -20.00
CA LEU A 366 0.62 3.39 -21.43
C LEU A 366 -0.31 2.49 -22.27
N SER A 367 -1.12 1.65 -21.61
CA SER A 367 -1.95 0.64 -22.27
C SER A 367 -3.42 0.75 -21.90
N LYS A 368 -3.86 0.05 -20.86
CA LYS A 368 -5.28 -0.08 -20.51
C LYS A 368 -5.87 1.16 -19.82
N MET A 369 -5.09 1.85 -18.99
CA MET A 369 -5.50 3.03 -18.26
C MET A 369 -4.92 4.32 -18.88
N ALA A 370 -4.86 4.38 -20.20
CA ALA A 370 -4.39 5.54 -20.95
C ALA A 370 -5.50 6.62 -21.09
N TRP A 371 -6.12 6.94 -19.94
CA TRP A 371 -7.31 7.80 -19.91
C TRP A 371 -7.05 9.20 -20.45
N GLY A 372 -7.87 9.62 -21.44
CA GLY A 372 -7.78 10.91 -22.10
C GLY A 372 -6.67 11.01 -23.17
N VAL A 373 -5.92 9.92 -23.40
CA VAL A 373 -4.88 9.83 -24.45
C VAL A 373 -5.00 8.55 -25.28
N GLU A 374 -6.18 7.93 -25.29
CA GLU A 374 -6.47 6.65 -25.94
C GLU A 374 -6.15 6.67 -27.42
N GLU A 375 -6.36 7.80 -28.09
CA GLU A 375 -6.13 7.98 -29.55
C GLU A 375 -4.65 8.09 -29.92
N LEU A 376 -3.76 8.31 -28.94
CA LEU A 376 -2.32 8.38 -29.19
C LEU A 376 -1.70 7.00 -29.28
N THR A 377 -0.66 6.87 -30.11
CA THR A 377 0.22 5.68 -30.12
C THR A 377 0.97 5.57 -28.78
N THR A 378 1.46 4.37 -28.43
CA THR A 378 2.23 4.19 -27.19
C THR A 378 3.44 5.12 -27.11
N ALA A 379 4.16 5.33 -28.22
CA ALA A 379 5.29 6.26 -28.26
C ALA A 379 4.87 7.72 -28.02
N GLU A 380 3.72 8.15 -28.55
CA GLU A 380 3.18 9.50 -28.29
C GLU A 380 2.71 9.64 -26.85
N ARG A 381 2.09 8.59 -26.23
CA ARG A 381 1.75 8.55 -24.81
C ARG A 381 2.99 8.69 -23.94
N VAL A 382 4.07 7.96 -24.25
CA VAL A 382 5.37 8.10 -23.57
C VAL A 382 5.85 9.55 -23.64
N GLY A 383 5.91 10.14 -24.87
CA GLY A 383 6.32 11.52 -25.03
C GLY A 383 5.49 12.50 -24.24
N ARG A 384 4.15 12.35 -24.26
CA ARG A 384 3.22 13.18 -23.49
C ARG A 384 3.50 13.10 -21.99
N ALA A 385 3.63 11.88 -21.43
CA ALA A 385 3.88 11.68 -20.02
C ALA A 385 5.24 12.23 -19.58
N VAL A 386 6.30 11.95 -20.34
CA VAL A 386 7.66 12.46 -20.06
C VAL A 386 7.69 13.98 -20.06
N MET A 387 7.04 14.61 -21.03
CA MET A 387 6.97 16.08 -21.12
C MET A 387 6.03 16.70 -20.09
N ALA A 388 5.09 15.94 -19.52
CA ALA A 388 4.30 16.34 -18.37
C ALA A 388 5.08 16.28 -17.05
N GLY A 389 6.13 15.46 -16.97
CA GLY A 389 6.98 15.30 -15.78
C GLY A 389 7.18 13.87 -15.28
N THR A 390 6.54 12.87 -15.89
CA THR A 390 6.73 11.45 -15.55
C THR A 390 8.13 11.00 -15.96
N ASP A 391 8.86 10.34 -15.05
CA ASP A 391 10.24 9.92 -15.25
C ASP A 391 10.37 8.41 -15.52
N MET A 392 9.43 7.61 -15.00
CA MET A 392 9.47 6.14 -15.09
C MET A 392 8.08 5.55 -15.29
N PHE A 393 7.99 4.50 -16.09
CA PHE A 393 6.75 3.79 -16.41
C PHE A 393 6.68 2.45 -15.68
N ALA A 394 5.60 2.26 -14.92
CA ALA A 394 5.42 1.06 -14.11
C ALA A 394 4.73 -0.07 -14.85
N ASP A 395 5.13 -1.28 -14.48
CA ASP A 395 4.60 -2.58 -14.90
C ASP A 395 4.64 -2.76 -16.42
N THR A 396 5.76 -2.33 -17.01
CA THR A 396 6.04 -2.49 -18.44
C THR A 396 7.52 -2.82 -18.66
N ASN A 397 7.79 -3.61 -19.70
CA ASN A 397 9.13 -3.86 -20.26
C ASN A 397 9.26 -3.28 -21.68
N ASP A 398 8.34 -2.41 -22.11
CA ASP A 398 8.29 -1.82 -23.43
C ASP A 398 9.34 -0.71 -23.64
N VAL A 399 10.60 -1.09 -23.50
CA VAL A 399 11.75 -0.22 -23.82
C VAL A 399 11.70 0.25 -25.29
N ALA A 400 11.10 -0.56 -26.17
CA ALA A 400 11.00 -0.24 -27.59
C ALA A 400 10.12 1.01 -27.86
N SER A 401 8.95 1.12 -27.20
CA SER A 401 8.10 2.31 -27.35
C SER A 401 8.74 3.56 -26.74
N VAL A 402 9.49 3.42 -25.63
CA VAL A 402 10.23 4.55 -25.06
C VAL A 402 11.34 5.03 -26.01
N ARG A 403 12.07 4.08 -26.61
CA ARG A 403 13.08 4.40 -27.65
C ARG A 403 12.45 5.06 -28.88
N GLU A 404 11.32 4.54 -29.34
CA GLU A 404 10.60 5.12 -30.49
C GLU A 404 10.19 6.57 -30.21
N ALA A 405 9.66 6.84 -29.02
CA ALA A 405 9.31 8.19 -28.59
C ALA A 405 10.52 9.14 -28.61
N TYR A 406 11.66 8.68 -28.09
CA TYR A 406 12.92 9.45 -28.12
C TYR A 406 13.41 9.72 -29.54
N VAL A 407 13.50 8.68 -30.38
CA VAL A 407 13.99 8.78 -31.77
C VAL A 407 13.09 9.68 -32.63
N LYS A 408 11.78 9.66 -32.39
CA LYS A 408 10.81 10.53 -33.05
C LYS A 408 10.79 11.98 -32.49
N GLY A 409 11.55 12.25 -31.44
CA GLY A 409 11.65 13.58 -30.81
C GLY A 409 10.41 13.97 -30.01
N HIS A 410 9.64 13.00 -29.47
CA HIS A 410 8.51 13.29 -28.58
C HIS A 410 8.98 13.83 -27.21
N PHE A 411 10.24 13.64 -26.86
CA PHE A 411 10.95 14.31 -25.76
C PHE A 411 12.43 14.48 -26.08
N THR A 412 13.12 15.40 -25.39
CA THR A 412 14.50 15.80 -25.70
C THR A 412 15.53 14.93 -24.97
N SER A 413 16.81 15.01 -25.44
CA SER A 413 17.93 14.36 -24.75
C SER A 413 18.16 14.93 -23.34
N GLU A 414 17.98 16.22 -23.15
CA GLU A 414 18.08 16.86 -21.84
C GLU A 414 17.05 16.28 -20.87
N ARG A 415 15.79 16.07 -21.33
CA ARG A 415 14.74 15.48 -20.49
C ARG A 415 15.00 14.00 -20.18
N LEU A 416 15.62 13.25 -21.13
CA LEU A 416 16.09 11.89 -20.88
C LEU A 416 17.19 11.87 -19.81
N ASP A 417 18.13 12.80 -19.88
CA ASP A 417 19.25 12.93 -18.94
C ASP A 417 18.76 13.29 -17.55
N GLU A 418 17.79 14.21 -17.43
CA GLU A 418 17.13 14.56 -16.17
C GLU A 418 16.46 13.35 -15.51
N SER A 419 15.66 12.58 -16.26
CA SER A 419 15.01 11.37 -15.72
C SER A 419 16.04 10.33 -15.28
N ALA A 420 17.05 10.06 -16.10
CA ALA A 420 18.10 9.10 -15.79
C ALA A 420 18.89 9.53 -14.52
N ALA A 421 19.19 10.82 -14.37
CA ALA A 421 19.91 11.35 -13.21
C ALA A 421 19.09 11.14 -11.91
N LEU A 422 17.81 11.50 -11.89
CA LEU A 422 16.94 11.32 -10.73
C LEU A 422 16.81 9.83 -10.34
N LEU A 423 16.71 8.94 -11.34
CA LEU A 423 16.62 7.51 -11.10
C LEU A 423 17.93 6.91 -10.55
N LEU A 424 19.09 7.40 -11.00
CA LEU A 424 20.39 6.95 -10.49
C LEU A 424 20.68 7.55 -9.11
N GLU A 425 20.29 8.80 -8.86
CA GLU A 425 20.50 9.47 -7.58
C GLU A 425 19.92 8.68 -6.40
N GLU A 426 18.71 8.07 -6.57
CA GLU A 426 18.13 7.18 -5.55
C GLU A 426 19.02 5.96 -5.28
N LEU A 427 19.60 5.33 -6.31
CA LEU A 427 20.46 4.16 -6.14
C LEU A 427 21.76 4.51 -5.41
N PHE A 428 22.34 5.68 -5.71
CA PHE A 428 23.50 6.20 -4.99
C PHE A 428 23.18 6.55 -3.54
N ALA A 429 22.06 7.23 -3.29
CA ALA A 429 21.62 7.59 -1.95
C ALA A 429 21.39 6.36 -1.06
N LEU A 430 20.83 5.28 -1.63
CA LEU A 430 20.63 4.01 -0.94
C LEU A 430 21.94 3.21 -0.70
N GLY A 431 23.09 3.68 -1.18
CA GLY A 431 24.37 2.99 -1.05
C GLY A 431 24.47 1.66 -1.80
N LEU A 432 23.62 1.44 -2.81
CA LEU A 432 23.58 0.19 -3.57
C LEU A 432 24.78 0.04 -4.51
N PHE A 433 25.37 1.14 -4.93
CA PHE A 433 26.64 1.10 -5.69
C PHE A 433 27.81 0.63 -4.84
N GLU A 434 27.76 0.84 -3.53
CA GLU A 434 28.77 0.37 -2.58
C GLU A 434 28.50 -1.06 -2.13
N ASN A 435 27.25 -1.35 -1.75
CA ASN A 435 26.88 -2.66 -1.20
C ASN A 435 25.46 -3.09 -1.64
N PRO A 436 25.34 -3.78 -2.78
CA PRO A 436 24.05 -4.27 -3.27
C PRO A 436 23.65 -5.65 -2.72
N TYR A 437 24.52 -6.31 -1.95
CA TYR A 437 24.33 -7.68 -1.50
C TYR A 437 23.90 -7.78 -0.04
N VAL A 438 23.12 -8.80 0.27
CA VAL A 438 22.66 -9.14 1.62
C VAL A 438 22.96 -10.60 1.93
N ASP A 439 22.94 -10.94 3.23
CA ASP A 439 23.18 -12.32 3.69
C ASP A 439 21.84 -13.07 3.79
N PRO A 440 21.59 -14.11 2.96
CA PRO A 440 20.35 -14.87 2.99
C PRO A 440 20.10 -15.60 4.32
N GLU A 441 21.15 -16.03 5.04
CA GLU A 441 20.98 -16.70 6.32
C GLU A 441 20.54 -15.72 7.41
N GLN A 442 21.01 -14.47 7.34
CA GLN A 442 20.57 -13.40 8.25
C GLN A 442 19.16 -12.91 7.96
N ALA A 443 18.71 -12.98 6.72
CA ALA A 443 17.37 -12.51 6.33
C ALA A 443 16.28 -13.22 7.13
N ASP A 444 16.28 -14.55 7.19
CA ASP A 444 15.27 -15.32 7.94
C ASP A 444 15.37 -15.11 9.46
N ALA A 445 16.55 -14.76 9.97
CA ALA A 445 16.74 -14.50 11.39
C ALA A 445 16.20 -13.13 11.85
N VAL A 446 16.14 -12.16 10.93
CA VAL A 446 15.62 -10.80 11.20
C VAL A 446 14.10 -10.72 11.01
N VAL A 447 13.60 -11.41 10.00
CA VAL A 447 12.15 -11.42 9.69
C VAL A 447 11.38 -12.12 10.81
N GLN A 448 10.27 -11.54 11.25
CA GLN A 448 9.43 -12.04 12.35
C GLN A 448 10.20 -12.23 13.68
N ASN A 449 11.18 -11.38 13.96
CA ASN A 449 11.87 -11.47 15.24
C ASN A 449 10.89 -11.19 16.43
N PRO A 450 11.19 -11.73 17.65
CA PRO A 450 10.28 -11.62 18.78
C PRO A 450 9.91 -10.20 19.20
N GLN A 451 10.79 -9.22 19.00
CA GLN A 451 10.52 -7.82 19.33
C GLN A 451 9.51 -7.21 18.35
N ALA A 452 9.65 -7.49 17.04
CA ALA A 452 8.70 -7.05 16.03
C ALA A 452 7.32 -7.68 16.25
N GLN A 453 7.27 -8.98 16.57
CA GLN A 453 6.01 -9.68 16.86
C GLN A 453 5.30 -9.10 18.10
N ALA A 454 6.05 -8.84 19.18
CA ALA A 454 5.47 -8.24 20.39
C ALA A 454 4.95 -6.82 20.13
N ALA A 455 5.67 -6.02 19.34
CA ALA A 455 5.22 -4.68 18.98
C ALA A 455 3.98 -4.70 18.07
N ALA A 456 3.91 -5.65 17.14
CA ALA A 456 2.73 -5.85 16.29
C ALA A 456 1.50 -6.31 17.11
N GLU A 457 1.69 -7.21 18.08
CA GLU A 457 0.63 -7.62 19.00
C GLU A 457 0.09 -6.43 19.83
N ASP A 458 0.97 -5.57 20.36
CA ASP A 458 0.56 -4.33 21.04
C ASP A 458 -0.25 -3.42 20.10
N ALA A 459 0.19 -3.27 18.85
CA ALA A 459 -0.54 -2.49 17.85
C ALA A 459 -1.94 -3.08 17.56
N HIS A 460 -2.08 -4.41 17.43
CA HIS A 460 -3.37 -5.07 17.31
C HIS A 460 -4.28 -4.78 18.50
N ARG A 461 -3.78 -4.86 19.73
CA ARG A 461 -4.55 -4.54 20.95
C ARG A 461 -5.02 -3.08 20.95
N ARG A 462 -4.12 -2.16 20.61
CA ARG A 462 -4.41 -0.72 20.58
C ARG A 462 -5.33 -0.31 19.42
N SER A 463 -5.46 -1.13 18.37
CA SER A 463 -6.34 -0.87 17.24
C SER A 463 -7.80 -1.25 17.48
N VAL A 464 -8.12 -2.02 18.55
CA VAL A 464 -9.48 -2.46 18.82
C VAL A 464 -10.31 -1.28 19.31
N VAL A 465 -11.42 -1.01 18.60
CA VAL A 465 -12.38 0.06 18.92
C VAL A 465 -13.61 -0.55 19.59
N LEU A 466 -13.95 -0.10 20.79
CA LEU A 466 -15.23 -0.40 21.41
C LEU A 466 -16.24 0.65 20.94
N ALA A 467 -17.12 0.29 20.03
CA ALA A 467 -18.08 1.22 19.42
C ALA A 467 -19.39 1.32 20.19
N LYS A 468 -19.85 0.20 20.79
CA LYS A 468 -21.05 0.11 21.63
C LYS A 468 -20.78 -0.77 22.84
N ASN A 469 -21.36 -0.41 23.99
CA ASN A 469 -21.34 -1.23 25.22
C ASN A 469 -22.59 -0.93 26.03
N HIS A 470 -23.74 -1.46 25.57
CA HIS A 470 -25.04 -1.25 26.20
C HIS A 470 -25.05 -1.81 27.64
N ASP A 471 -25.49 -1.01 28.59
CA ASP A 471 -25.54 -1.34 30.03
C ASP A 471 -24.20 -1.87 30.60
N GLY A 472 -23.09 -1.63 29.93
CA GLY A 472 -21.77 -2.05 30.39
C GLY A 472 -21.60 -3.58 30.38
N VAL A 473 -22.16 -4.29 29.36
CA VAL A 473 -22.10 -5.74 29.25
C VAL A 473 -20.66 -6.26 29.13
N LEU A 474 -19.75 -5.48 28.56
CA LEU A 474 -18.32 -5.78 28.51
C LEU A 474 -17.56 -5.08 29.66
N PRO A 475 -16.51 -5.76 30.18
CA PRO A 475 -15.94 -7.03 29.74
C PRO A 475 -16.71 -8.26 30.23
N LEU A 476 -16.72 -9.32 29.40
CA LEU A 476 -17.20 -10.65 29.77
C LEU A 476 -16.12 -11.36 30.59
N SER A 477 -15.87 -10.91 31.83
CA SER A 477 -14.84 -11.51 32.67
C SER A 477 -15.18 -12.97 33.05
N GLU A 478 -14.18 -13.75 33.43
CA GLU A 478 -14.40 -15.14 33.91
C GLU A 478 -15.42 -15.20 35.03
N GLU A 479 -15.46 -14.16 35.91
CA GLU A 479 -16.47 -14.06 36.95
C GLU A 479 -17.89 -13.85 36.38
N ALA A 480 -18.05 -12.97 35.39
CA ALA A 480 -19.31 -12.70 34.70
C ALA A 480 -19.79 -13.91 33.86
N LEU A 481 -18.88 -14.77 33.44
CA LEU A 481 -19.15 -15.98 32.67
C LEU A 481 -19.26 -17.23 33.55
N ALA A 482 -19.08 -17.13 34.88
CA ALA A 482 -19.12 -18.30 35.76
C ALA A 482 -20.48 -19.03 35.67
N GLY A 483 -20.43 -20.28 35.20
CA GLY A 483 -21.62 -21.13 34.99
C GLY A 483 -22.42 -20.83 33.74
N LYS A 484 -21.91 -19.99 32.84
CA LYS A 484 -22.49 -19.69 31.52
C LYS A 484 -21.69 -20.39 30.43
N ARG A 485 -22.37 -20.72 29.34
CA ARG A 485 -21.76 -21.30 28.13
C ARG A 485 -21.62 -20.23 27.05
N VAL A 486 -20.46 -20.20 26.43
CA VAL A 486 -20.11 -19.20 25.39
C VAL A 486 -20.04 -19.88 24.03
N TYR A 487 -20.79 -19.35 23.07
CA TYR A 487 -20.72 -19.72 21.68
C TYR A 487 -19.89 -18.71 20.90
N VAL A 488 -19.03 -19.19 19.99
CA VAL A 488 -18.24 -18.34 19.09
C VAL A 488 -18.54 -18.71 17.65
N GLU A 489 -18.86 -17.69 16.83
CA GLU A 489 -19.10 -17.83 15.40
C GLU A 489 -18.25 -16.86 14.61
N LEU A 490 -17.94 -17.22 13.36
CA LEU A 490 -17.19 -16.37 12.43
C LEU A 490 -17.84 -16.44 11.04
N PHE A 491 -18.31 -15.31 10.55
CA PHE A 491 -18.78 -15.11 9.19
C PHE A 491 -17.73 -14.37 8.37
N ALA A 492 -17.19 -15.03 7.36
CA ALA A 492 -16.22 -14.49 6.40
C ALA A 492 -16.32 -15.29 5.09
N THR A 493 -15.36 -15.23 4.20
CA THR A 493 -15.32 -15.98 2.94
C THR A 493 -15.10 -17.50 3.14
N GLU A 494 -15.28 -18.32 2.10
CA GLU A 494 -15.34 -19.80 2.12
C GLU A 494 -14.24 -20.58 2.88
N LEU A 495 -13.10 -19.97 3.17
CA LEU A 495 -12.05 -20.61 3.99
C LEU A 495 -12.36 -20.63 5.50
N THR A 496 -13.53 -20.22 5.88
CA THR A 496 -13.97 -19.86 7.24
C THR A 496 -14.05 -21.04 8.19
N VAL A 497 -14.52 -22.23 7.74
CA VAL A 497 -14.75 -23.35 8.67
C VAL A 497 -13.47 -23.82 9.35
N ARG A 498 -12.36 -23.90 8.61
CA ARG A 498 -11.06 -24.28 9.19
C ARG A 498 -10.53 -23.22 10.14
N ARG A 499 -10.73 -21.93 9.82
CA ARG A 499 -10.31 -20.81 10.66
C ARG A 499 -11.14 -20.76 11.93
N LEU A 500 -12.45 -20.96 11.88
CA LEU A 500 -13.32 -20.99 13.05
C LEU A 500 -12.91 -22.11 14.02
N ASP A 501 -12.66 -23.32 13.51
CA ASP A 501 -12.24 -24.44 14.36
C ASP A 501 -10.85 -24.21 14.98
N ALA A 502 -9.95 -23.56 14.26
CA ALA A 502 -8.64 -23.17 14.79
C ALA A 502 -8.79 -22.10 15.87
N LEU A 503 -9.61 -21.07 15.62
CA LEU A 503 -9.92 -20.01 16.58
C LEU A 503 -10.53 -20.57 17.87
N ARG A 504 -11.56 -21.43 17.77
CA ARG A 504 -12.20 -22.07 18.93
C ARG A 504 -11.21 -22.87 19.78
N ARG A 505 -10.30 -23.63 19.14
CA ARG A 505 -9.23 -24.35 19.86
C ARG A 505 -8.26 -23.41 20.55
N GLN A 506 -7.86 -22.34 19.89
CA GLN A 506 -6.97 -21.35 20.45
C GLN A 506 -7.60 -20.65 21.67
N LEU A 507 -8.86 -20.22 21.56
CA LEU A 507 -9.61 -19.61 22.66
C LEU A 507 -9.79 -20.55 23.83
N ALA A 508 -10.14 -21.81 23.60
CA ALA A 508 -10.27 -22.81 24.66
C ALA A 508 -8.94 -23.09 25.38
N THR A 509 -7.84 -22.95 24.67
CA THR A 509 -6.48 -23.09 25.25
C THR A 509 -6.08 -21.87 26.07
N ALA A 510 -6.38 -20.67 25.54
CA ALA A 510 -6.04 -19.40 26.18
C ALA A 510 -6.93 -19.09 27.43
N HIS A 511 -8.20 -19.54 27.41
CA HIS A 511 -9.21 -19.26 28.44
C HIS A 511 -9.81 -20.57 29.00
N PRO A 512 -9.04 -21.39 29.71
CA PRO A 512 -9.50 -22.71 30.18
C PRO A 512 -10.60 -22.63 31.25
N GLY A 513 -10.86 -21.45 31.82
CA GLY A 513 -11.95 -21.20 32.77
C GLY A 513 -13.32 -20.95 32.13
N ILE A 514 -13.38 -20.83 30.79
CA ILE A 514 -14.62 -20.53 30.04
C ILE A 514 -15.17 -21.81 29.43
N ASP A 515 -16.47 -22.07 29.61
CA ASP A 515 -17.17 -23.20 28.99
C ASP A 515 -17.64 -22.84 27.58
N PHE A 516 -16.87 -23.25 26.56
CA PHE A 516 -17.21 -23.02 25.15
C PHE A 516 -18.10 -24.13 24.60
N THR A 517 -19.20 -23.74 23.93
CA THR A 517 -20.09 -24.65 23.20
C THR A 517 -20.00 -24.45 21.69
N THR A 518 -20.35 -25.49 20.93
CA THR A 518 -20.47 -25.43 19.45
C THR A 518 -21.91 -25.29 18.96
N ASP A 519 -22.90 -25.32 19.88
CA ASP A 519 -24.33 -25.11 19.57
C ASP A 519 -24.83 -23.84 20.27
N HIS A 520 -25.18 -22.81 19.47
CA HIS A 520 -25.67 -21.52 20.00
C HIS A 520 -26.95 -21.65 20.85
N ARG A 521 -27.77 -22.72 20.62
CA ARG A 521 -29.00 -22.96 21.38
C ARG A 521 -28.74 -23.46 22.80
N GLU A 522 -27.52 -23.82 23.10
CA GLU A 522 -27.07 -24.22 24.44
C GLU A 522 -26.22 -23.14 25.10
N ALA A 523 -26.08 -21.98 24.45
CA ALA A 523 -25.26 -20.88 24.94
C ALA A 523 -26.08 -19.83 25.67
N ASP A 524 -25.47 -19.20 26.69
CA ASP A 524 -26.00 -18.02 27.38
C ASP A 524 -25.46 -16.74 26.71
N VAL A 525 -24.26 -16.81 26.19
CA VAL A 525 -23.53 -15.71 25.56
C VAL A 525 -23.02 -16.12 24.18
N ALA A 526 -23.19 -15.27 23.18
CA ALA A 526 -22.58 -15.45 21.88
C ALA A 526 -21.60 -14.32 21.54
N ILE A 527 -20.46 -14.71 20.99
CA ILE A 527 -19.49 -13.83 20.35
C ILE A 527 -19.54 -14.13 18.86
N VAL A 528 -20.00 -13.18 18.06
CA VAL A 528 -20.13 -13.30 16.62
C VAL A 528 -19.14 -12.38 15.93
N LEU A 529 -18.19 -12.94 15.22
CA LEU A 529 -17.19 -12.22 14.48
C LEU A 529 -17.63 -12.12 13.01
N LEU A 530 -17.68 -10.90 12.50
CA LEU A 530 -18.10 -10.58 11.15
C LEU A 530 -16.93 -9.98 10.37
N ARG A 531 -16.68 -10.50 9.17
CA ARG A 531 -15.75 -9.91 8.20
C ARG A 531 -16.46 -9.79 6.86
N PRO A 532 -17.29 -8.75 6.68
CA PRO A 532 -17.92 -8.50 5.40
C PRO A 532 -16.87 -8.27 4.32
N PHE A 533 -17.07 -8.86 3.15
CA PHE A 533 -16.13 -8.79 2.05
C PHE A 533 -16.86 -8.85 0.71
N ILE A 534 -16.43 -8.06 -0.26
CA ILE A 534 -17.03 -8.00 -1.59
C ILE A 534 -15.97 -8.33 -2.64
N GLY A 535 -15.67 -9.60 -2.86
CA GLY A 535 -14.80 -10.05 -3.94
C GLY A 535 -13.35 -9.54 -3.92
N SER A 536 -12.58 -9.88 -4.94
CA SER A 536 -11.20 -9.39 -5.08
C SER A 536 -11.18 -8.03 -5.77
N TYR A 537 -10.10 -7.27 -5.54
CA TYR A 537 -9.81 -5.98 -6.18
C TYR A 537 -10.02 -5.97 -7.71
N PHE A 538 -9.77 -7.10 -8.38
CA PHE A 538 -9.89 -7.23 -9.83
C PHE A 538 -11.27 -7.65 -10.32
N GLU A 539 -12.19 -8.00 -9.43
CA GLU A 539 -13.55 -8.42 -9.77
C GLU A 539 -14.56 -7.27 -9.59
N TYR A 540 -14.13 -6.13 -9.02
CA TYR A 540 -15.03 -5.06 -8.62
C TYR A 540 -14.74 -3.72 -9.27
N VAL A 541 -15.74 -3.25 -10.01
CA VAL A 541 -15.75 -1.90 -10.60
C VAL A 541 -15.88 -0.82 -9.50
N GLY A 542 -16.57 -1.13 -8.41
CA GLY A 542 -16.75 -0.29 -7.23
C GLY A 542 -17.71 -0.92 -6.23
N ILE A 543 -17.65 -0.51 -4.96
CA ILE A 543 -18.58 -0.95 -3.92
C ILE A 543 -19.85 -0.12 -4.04
N GLY A 544 -20.80 -0.56 -4.87
CA GLY A 544 -22.08 0.14 -5.05
C GLY A 544 -22.99 0.04 -3.83
N ASP A 545 -22.91 -1.06 -3.08
CA ASP A 545 -23.74 -1.37 -1.92
C ASP A 545 -22.85 -1.65 -0.70
N LEU A 546 -22.97 -0.82 0.33
CA LEU A 546 -22.29 -0.96 1.61
C LEU A 546 -23.16 -1.65 2.68
N SER A 547 -24.30 -2.24 2.33
CA SER A 547 -25.08 -3.03 3.28
C SER A 547 -24.36 -4.33 3.66
N ILE A 548 -24.62 -4.83 4.86
CA ILE A 548 -24.07 -6.11 5.32
C ILE A 548 -25.13 -7.19 5.08
N GLY A 549 -24.76 -8.25 4.32
CA GLY A 549 -25.69 -9.33 3.98
C GLY A 549 -25.03 -10.44 3.18
N GLU A 550 -25.84 -11.23 2.47
CA GLU A 550 -25.37 -12.40 1.70
C GLU A 550 -24.31 -12.00 0.64
N HIS A 551 -24.47 -10.86 -0.02
CA HIS A 551 -23.53 -10.37 -1.04
C HIS A 551 -22.15 -10.02 -0.44
N SER A 552 -22.09 -9.73 0.86
CA SER A 552 -20.86 -9.50 1.62
C SER A 552 -20.44 -10.71 2.47
N HIS A 553 -20.95 -11.90 2.16
CA HIS A 553 -20.69 -13.19 2.82
C HIS A 553 -21.13 -13.24 4.30
N ILE A 554 -22.13 -12.46 4.68
CA ILE A 554 -22.69 -12.47 6.03
C ILE A 554 -24.13 -13.00 5.97
N ASP A 555 -24.39 -14.11 6.67
CA ASP A 555 -25.73 -14.66 6.86
C ASP A 555 -26.41 -13.93 8.04
N ILE A 556 -27.10 -12.85 7.73
CA ILE A 556 -27.80 -12.03 8.72
C ILE A 556 -28.93 -12.81 9.41
N GLU A 557 -29.64 -13.68 8.69
CA GLU A 557 -30.69 -14.50 9.30
C GLU A 557 -30.10 -15.43 10.36
N LYS A 558 -28.92 -15.96 10.12
CA LYS A 558 -28.22 -16.77 11.14
C LYS A 558 -27.77 -15.92 12.34
N VAL A 559 -27.33 -14.69 12.11
CA VAL A 559 -27.00 -13.78 13.22
C VAL A 559 -28.25 -13.47 14.06
N ARG A 560 -29.42 -13.27 13.44
CA ARG A 560 -30.70 -13.09 14.13
C ARG A 560 -31.13 -14.33 14.91
N GLU A 561 -30.99 -15.54 14.31
CA GLU A 561 -31.25 -16.82 14.99
C GLU A 561 -30.37 -16.98 16.24
N ILE A 562 -29.09 -16.63 16.16
CA ILE A 562 -28.18 -16.63 17.30
C ILE A 562 -28.65 -15.63 18.35
N ARG A 563 -29.00 -14.38 17.96
CA ARG A 563 -29.51 -13.34 18.88
C ARG A 563 -30.74 -13.83 19.67
N GLU A 564 -31.67 -14.50 19.01
CA GLU A 564 -32.88 -15.03 19.62
C GLU A 564 -32.61 -16.17 20.61
N SER A 565 -31.47 -16.84 20.51
CA SER A 565 -31.13 -18.01 21.34
C SER A 565 -30.29 -17.69 22.58
N VAL A 566 -29.73 -16.47 22.69
CA VAL A 566 -28.80 -16.09 23.78
C VAL A 566 -29.27 -14.86 24.54
N ASP A 567 -28.89 -14.77 25.80
CA ASP A 567 -29.17 -13.57 26.64
C ASP A 567 -28.30 -12.38 26.21
N THR A 568 -27.03 -12.67 25.83
CA THR A 568 -26.03 -11.64 25.47
C THR A 568 -25.41 -11.96 24.12
N LEU A 569 -25.45 -10.97 23.20
CA LEU A 569 -24.76 -11.04 21.90
C LEU A 569 -23.71 -9.93 21.79
N VAL A 570 -22.45 -10.33 21.63
CA VAL A 570 -21.34 -9.42 21.33
C VAL A 570 -20.93 -9.62 19.88
N ILE A 571 -20.89 -8.52 19.13
CA ILE A 571 -20.43 -8.55 17.72
C ILE A 571 -19.03 -7.93 17.63
N GLY A 572 -18.14 -8.64 16.93
CA GLY A 572 -16.84 -8.12 16.49
C GLY A 572 -16.84 -7.92 14.98
N LEU A 573 -16.91 -6.66 14.53
CA LEU A 573 -16.84 -6.30 13.12
C LEU A 573 -15.38 -6.04 12.72
N ASN A 574 -14.77 -6.96 11.99
CA ASN A 574 -13.45 -6.77 11.40
C ASN A 574 -13.61 -6.27 9.97
N THR A 575 -13.31 -5.02 9.71
CA THR A 575 -13.74 -4.33 8.50
C THR A 575 -12.61 -3.67 7.71
N LEU A 576 -12.88 -3.50 6.42
CA LEU A 576 -12.05 -2.74 5.47
C LEU A 576 -12.75 -1.43 5.03
N PHE A 577 -14.07 -1.31 5.28
CA PHE A 577 -14.92 -0.25 4.74
C PHE A 577 -15.91 0.25 5.80
N PRO A 578 -16.43 1.47 5.67
CA PRO A 578 -17.50 1.97 6.52
C PRO A 578 -18.87 1.42 6.06
N TRP A 579 -19.12 0.14 6.36
CA TRP A 579 -20.39 -0.51 6.07
C TRP A 579 -21.58 0.17 6.73
N LEU A 580 -22.78 -0.03 6.19
CA LEU A 580 -24.03 0.34 6.86
C LEU A 580 -24.29 -0.62 8.02
N LEU A 581 -24.53 -0.08 9.21
CA LEU A 581 -24.59 -0.87 10.46
C LEU A 581 -25.99 -1.24 10.87
N ASP A 582 -27.03 -0.77 10.19
CA ASP A 582 -28.45 -0.89 10.52
C ASP A 582 -28.95 -2.33 10.67
N GLU A 583 -28.31 -3.30 9.99
CA GLU A 583 -28.67 -4.73 10.08
C GLU A 583 -27.98 -5.47 11.26
N ILE A 584 -26.83 -4.99 11.74
CA ILE A 584 -26.04 -5.72 12.74
C ILE A 584 -25.97 -5.01 14.10
N GLU A 585 -25.84 -3.68 14.11
CA GLU A 585 -25.67 -2.93 15.36
C GLU A 585 -26.86 -3.08 16.31
N PRO A 586 -28.15 -3.02 15.85
CA PRO A 586 -29.29 -3.19 16.73
C PRO A 586 -29.40 -4.59 17.36
N LEU A 587 -28.76 -5.60 16.80
CA LEU A 587 -28.73 -6.96 17.33
C LEU A 587 -27.75 -7.10 18.49
N ALA A 588 -26.70 -6.27 18.54
CA ALA A 588 -25.60 -6.39 19.47
C ALA A 588 -25.86 -5.67 20.80
N ASP A 589 -25.55 -6.32 21.92
CA ASP A 589 -25.45 -5.65 23.23
C ASP A 589 -24.11 -4.90 23.34
N ALA A 590 -23.06 -5.40 22.67
CA ALA A 590 -21.81 -4.67 22.48
C ALA A 590 -21.24 -4.89 21.07
N LEU A 591 -20.59 -3.86 20.54
CA LEU A 591 -19.95 -3.89 19.21
C LEU A 591 -18.50 -3.44 19.31
N LEU A 592 -17.58 -4.31 18.91
CA LEU A 592 -16.18 -3.97 18.70
C LEU A 592 -15.90 -3.88 17.20
N VAL A 593 -15.07 -2.91 16.82
CA VAL A 593 -14.63 -2.74 15.44
C VAL A 593 -13.12 -2.92 15.37
N GLY A 594 -12.68 -3.79 14.46
CA GLY A 594 -11.29 -4.01 14.08
C GLY A 594 -11.07 -3.67 12.61
N PHE A 595 -9.83 -3.36 12.24
CA PHE A 595 -9.42 -3.06 10.87
C PHE A 595 -8.25 -3.97 10.49
N GLU A 596 -8.58 -5.18 10.03
CA GLU A 596 -7.65 -6.30 9.87
C GLU A 596 -6.89 -6.57 11.19
N THR A 597 -7.64 -6.57 12.28
CA THR A 597 -7.17 -6.91 13.62
C THR A 597 -7.31 -8.42 13.83
N ASP A 598 -6.35 -9.04 14.51
CA ASP A 598 -6.39 -10.48 14.80
C ASP A 598 -7.63 -10.84 15.65
N TYR A 599 -8.36 -11.87 15.25
CA TYR A 599 -9.57 -12.32 15.97
C TYR A 599 -9.32 -12.73 17.42
N PRO A 600 -8.24 -13.48 17.75
CA PRO A 600 -7.90 -13.77 19.14
C PRO A 600 -7.76 -12.50 19.99
N VAL A 601 -7.15 -11.45 19.45
CA VAL A 601 -6.99 -10.16 20.14
C VAL A 601 -8.33 -9.47 20.36
N MET A 602 -9.22 -9.49 19.36
CA MET A 602 -10.57 -8.93 19.50
C MET A 602 -11.37 -9.67 20.59
N VAL A 603 -11.29 -11.00 20.62
CA VAL A 603 -11.99 -11.80 21.65
C VAL A 603 -11.34 -11.61 23.02
N ASP A 604 -10.01 -11.50 23.12
CA ASP A 604 -9.33 -11.20 24.39
C ASP A 604 -9.79 -9.86 24.98
N ALA A 605 -10.00 -8.84 24.13
CA ALA A 605 -10.62 -7.59 24.55
C ALA A 605 -12.03 -7.82 25.12
N MET A 606 -12.89 -8.57 24.42
CA MET A 606 -14.27 -8.87 24.87
C MET A 606 -14.28 -9.60 26.22
N LEU A 607 -13.31 -10.48 26.45
CA LEU A 607 -13.17 -11.27 27.68
C LEU A 607 -12.45 -10.50 28.82
N GLY A 608 -12.02 -9.26 28.58
CA GLY A 608 -11.41 -8.40 29.58
C GLY A 608 -9.90 -8.56 29.76
N GLY A 609 -9.20 -9.22 28.82
CA GLY A 609 -7.75 -9.32 28.84
C GLY A 609 -7.06 -7.96 28.75
N PHE A 610 -7.71 -6.98 28.12
CA PHE A 610 -7.34 -5.57 28.13
C PHE A 610 -8.55 -4.67 27.82
N ALA A 611 -8.47 -3.40 28.19
CA ALA A 611 -9.49 -2.41 27.83
C ALA A 611 -9.20 -1.83 26.43
N PRO A 612 -10.19 -1.82 25.50
CA PRO A 612 -10.05 -1.18 24.20
C PRO A 612 -9.70 0.31 24.30
N THR A 613 -8.77 0.77 23.49
CA THR A 613 -8.34 2.18 23.43
C THR A 613 -8.42 2.77 22.02
N GLY A 614 -8.68 1.93 21.03
CA GLY A 614 -8.77 2.35 19.64
C GLY A 614 -9.85 3.41 19.39
N ARG A 615 -9.70 4.14 18.30
CA ARG A 615 -10.66 5.15 17.84
C ARG A 615 -10.96 4.92 16.36
N LEU A 616 -12.21 5.14 15.95
CA LEU A 616 -12.58 5.01 14.54
C LEU A 616 -11.73 5.95 13.66
N PRO A 617 -11.03 5.45 12.66
CA PRO A 617 -10.25 6.27 11.71
C PRO A 617 -11.13 6.84 10.58
N LEU A 618 -12.42 6.51 10.59
CA LEU A 618 -13.41 6.87 9.57
C LEU A 618 -14.80 6.96 10.19
N THR A 619 -15.73 7.59 9.45
CA THR A 619 -17.13 7.77 9.84
C THR A 619 -18.00 6.75 9.13
N PHE A 620 -18.88 6.07 9.87
CA PHE A 620 -19.88 5.18 9.30
C PHE A 620 -21.11 5.97 8.84
N PRO A 621 -21.59 5.76 7.58
CA PRO A 621 -22.78 6.41 7.05
C PRO A 621 -24.05 5.95 7.76
N ILE A 622 -25.03 6.86 7.87
CA ILE A 622 -26.30 6.58 8.54
C ILE A 622 -27.13 5.52 7.81
N ASP A 623 -27.19 5.60 6.50
CA ASP A 623 -28.00 4.73 5.63
C ASP A 623 -27.54 4.78 4.17
N ALA A 624 -28.15 3.95 3.33
CA ALA A 624 -27.88 3.90 1.90
C ALA A 624 -28.23 5.21 1.18
N ALA A 625 -29.21 5.98 1.67
CA ALA A 625 -29.61 7.22 1.04
C ALA A 625 -28.54 8.32 1.20
N ALA A 626 -27.76 8.28 2.28
CA ALA A 626 -26.65 9.21 2.51
C ALA A 626 -25.50 9.05 1.52
N ILE A 627 -25.36 7.87 0.91
CA ILE A 627 -24.33 7.53 -0.08
C ILE A 627 -24.90 7.26 -1.48
N ALA A 628 -26.23 7.39 -1.66
CA ALA A 628 -26.90 7.15 -2.93
C ALA A 628 -26.44 8.15 -4.00
N VAL A 629 -26.57 7.72 -5.24
CA VAL A 629 -26.33 8.54 -6.44
C VAL A 629 -27.68 8.93 -7.02
N ASP A 630 -27.86 10.20 -7.35
CA ASP A 630 -29.06 10.69 -8.03
C ASP A 630 -29.08 10.31 -9.52
N GLU A 631 -30.16 10.69 -10.24
CA GLU A 631 -30.33 10.39 -11.66
C GLU A 631 -29.25 11.04 -12.54
N ASP A 632 -28.60 12.10 -12.06
CA ASP A 632 -27.49 12.78 -12.74
C ASP A 632 -26.11 12.20 -12.38
N GLY A 633 -26.06 11.14 -11.55
CA GLY A 633 -24.81 10.50 -11.09
C GLY A 633 -24.11 11.25 -9.95
N ARG A 634 -24.80 12.15 -9.24
CA ARG A 634 -24.26 12.88 -8.09
C ARG A 634 -24.60 12.17 -6.79
N CYS A 635 -23.63 12.07 -5.89
CA CYS A 635 -23.86 11.53 -4.56
C CYS A 635 -24.68 12.50 -3.69
N ALA A 636 -25.53 11.94 -2.84
CA ALA A 636 -26.25 12.71 -1.81
C ALA A 636 -25.28 13.39 -0.83
N SER A 637 -24.11 12.78 -0.60
CA SER A 637 -22.98 13.38 0.10
C SER A 637 -21.81 13.64 -0.85
N PRO A 638 -21.05 14.74 -0.72
CA PRO A 638 -19.94 15.01 -1.62
C PRO A 638 -18.85 13.93 -1.46
N ASN A 639 -18.35 13.43 -2.58
CA ASN A 639 -17.37 12.34 -2.63
C ASN A 639 -15.90 12.81 -2.46
N ASP A 640 -15.68 14.11 -2.47
CA ASP A 640 -14.38 14.78 -2.32
C ASP A 640 -14.13 15.35 -0.91
N VAL A 641 -15.09 15.11 0.01
CA VAL A 641 -15.05 15.61 1.39
C VAL A 641 -15.00 14.42 2.36
N PRO A 642 -14.15 14.45 3.41
CA PRO A 642 -14.10 13.42 4.43
C PRO A 642 -15.46 13.19 5.13
N GLY A 643 -15.70 11.97 5.61
CA GLY A 643 -16.95 11.59 6.27
C GLY A 643 -17.33 12.49 7.44
N PHE A 644 -16.36 12.90 8.28
CA PHE A 644 -16.60 13.78 9.41
C PHE A 644 -17.08 15.19 9.02
N ALA A 645 -16.77 15.62 7.78
CA ALA A 645 -17.13 16.95 7.29
C ALA A 645 -18.38 16.94 6.39
N LYS A 646 -18.86 15.78 5.94
CA LYS A 646 -19.96 15.67 4.97
C LYS A 646 -21.24 16.38 5.38
N GLU A 647 -21.65 16.29 6.66
CA GLU A 647 -22.88 16.94 7.16
C GLU A 647 -22.92 18.45 6.90
N GLN A 648 -21.75 19.10 6.79
CA GLN A 648 -21.66 20.54 6.49
C GLN A 648 -22.02 20.86 5.02
N HIS A 649 -22.05 19.87 4.14
CA HIS A 649 -22.28 19.98 2.71
C HIS A 649 -23.54 19.27 2.23
N MET A 650 -24.44 18.84 3.16
CA MET A 650 -25.60 18.01 2.86
C MET A 650 -26.95 18.69 3.15
N ASP A 651 -27.02 20.01 3.14
CA ASP A 651 -28.25 20.78 3.37
C ASP A 651 -29.01 20.36 4.65
N GLY A 652 -28.25 20.06 5.73
CA GLY A 652 -28.81 19.67 7.03
C GLY A 652 -29.26 18.20 7.14
N ARG A 653 -28.99 17.38 6.12
CA ARG A 653 -29.20 15.92 6.22
C ARG A 653 -28.11 15.28 7.06
N PRO A 654 -28.44 14.30 7.95
CA PRO A 654 -27.44 13.57 8.72
C PRO A 654 -26.64 12.64 7.81
N TYR A 655 -25.36 12.47 8.12
CA TYR A 655 -24.48 11.49 7.49
C TYR A 655 -24.05 10.37 8.44
N VAL A 656 -23.87 10.72 9.71
CA VAL A 656 -23.25 9.84 10.71
C VAL A 656 -24.26 8.86 11.28
N TYR A 657 -23.92 7.57 11.34
CA TYR A 657 -24.70 6.57 12.04
C TYR A 657 -24.76 6.88 13.54
N VAL A 658 -25.95 6.74 14.13
CA VAL A 658 -26.19 6.96 15.57
C VAL A 658 -27.00 5.79 16.11
N ASP A 659 -26.50 5.12 17.16
CA ASP A 659 -27.21 4.03 17.83
C ASP A 659 -28.30 4.53 18.81
N ALA A 660 -29.02 3.57 19.40
CA ALA A 660 -30.09 3.86 20.35
C ALA A 660 -29.59 4.50 21.67
N ASP A 661 -28.32 4.29 22.02
CA ASP A 661 -27.67 4.86 23.19
C ASP A 661 -27.15 6.29 22.92
N GLY A 662 -27.23 6.74 21.65
CA GLY A 662 -26.80 8.07 21.24
C GLY A 662 -25.31 8.13 20.86
N ASN A 663 -24.61 7.01 20.75
CA ASN A 663 -23.25 6.97 20.26
C ASN A 663 -23.21 7.32 18.78
N ARG A 664 -22.34 8.26 18.41
CA ARG A 664 -22.13 8.68 17.02
C ARG A 664 -20.90 7.99 16.46
N TYR A 665 -21.06 7.14 15.45
CA TYR A 665 -19.99 6.34 14.84
C TYR A 665 -19.19 7.18 13.82
N ARG A 666 -18.58 8.24 14.31
CA ARG A 666 -17.76 9.16 13.51
C ARG A 666 -16.27 8.99 13.81
N LEU A 667 -15.45 9.62 13.01
CA LEU A 667 -14.03 9.79 13.26
C LEU A 667 -13.74 10.11 14.74
N GLY A 668 -12.83 9.36 15.35
CA GLY A 668 -12.41 9.51 16.75
C GLY A 668 -13.35 8.87 17.78
N HIS A 669 -14.51 8.31 17.38
CA HIS A 669 -15.37 7.59 18.29
C HIS A 669 -14.72 6.30 18.80
N GLY A 670 -14.92 6.02 20.06
CA GLY A 670 -14.53 4.80 20.75
C GLY A 670 -14.76 4.94 22.25
N LEU A 671 -15.29 3.91 22.85
CA LEU A 671 -15.50 3.76 24.28
C LEU A 671 -14.33 3.02 24.93
N THR A 672 -14.32 2.95 26.24
CA THR A 672 -13.44 2.06 27.02
C THR A 672 -14.21 1.49 28.21
N TYR A 673 -13.70 0.45 28.87
CA TYR A 673 -14.39 -0.12 30.00
C TYR A 673 -14.48 0.89 31.16
N GLY A 674 -15.68 1.03 31.73
CA GLY A 674 -15.95 1.96 32.82
C GLY A 674 -16.13 3.43 32.40
N SER A 675 -16.26 3.69 31.08
CA SER A 675 -16.60 5.04 30.57
C SER A 675 -18.12 5.26 30.52
#